data_2f3f9500bfd1addf3a3f76397f249358
#
_entry.id   2f3f9500bfd1addf3a3f76397f249358
#
_cell.length_a   1.000
_cell.length_b   1.000
_cell.length_c   1.000
_cell.angle_alpha   90.00
_cell.angle_beta   90.00
_cell.angle_gamma   90.00
#
_symmetry.space_group_name_H-M   'P 1'
#
loop_
_entity.id
_entity.type
_entity.pdbx_description
1 polymer ?
#
loop_
_entity_poly.entity_id
_entity_poly.type
_entity_poly.pdbx_seq_one_letter_code
_entity_poly.pdbx_strand_id
1 'polypeptide(L)'
;IVGDETFRTKFPDFANKSISYQSLNIDNSKEQQAVQDRWSMERMVEETFLGSPNRQRAYKSFVEVYLDFGQHHEQAENYVKRLDMKTGVVTVEYDYHGEHYKRESFASYPDQVVATHVESTEELNFLAELHTYHNQKTDYYKYEKISDNEVKLTASVYNGSKDDNEPGTVNAIRFEAHMFLDGDKDTRFAVAKDNTSVSVVGGNSADIYVVGATNYVDYLNLDNTKPGKDCDKYSANVKKRTYSEIKARHIADFKEQFDKTDLTIQNDTEYADEYSNTPTEKRIRKDIDGKSGFLTGADSSLEKANANGVYSTYSEGDNQLATLDFNYGKYLIISGSRAGREATGSDEIDIPESQPLNLTGKWNAALSASWNGKYTININTEMNYWAAQPLGLDVCEQPLIDTFDDLAQSGSITAAYQYGITNDRGDDQYKPGDPWVMHHNYDLWRGTQPIDNATAGLWPTGGVWLLDHAWQYYNFNKDTEYLAEVYPYMVGAAKFFTQFLVVDPKTGYLVTAASCSPEQGGVQPGPAMDTQLVRNLYDMVQKASEILGKTSENAELLAKINEQMPSSYLADEKGKIAPNIIDDAGLIREWVRGDVSFDISSGNATWQVINPFTNEKTGVYDHTASNNGSHRHCSNLWEMYPGTHLSAYSENENEQKIFKAFQDSTTARGAGSGQGWGVAWRISLNARALYGDTSSKMLEQLFTTR
;
A
#
# COMPACT_ATOMS: atom_id res chain seq x y z
N ILE A 1 25.44 9.91 -5.78
CA ILE A 1 26.30 10.84 -5.00
C ILE A 1 27.75 10.40 -5.08
N VAL A 2 28.04 9.13 -4.94
CA VAL A 2 29.41 8.61 -4.98
C VAL A 2 29.99 8.66 -6.39
N GLY A 3 29.18 8.74 -7.43
CA GLY A 3 29.60 8.74 -8.85
C GLY A 3 29.68 10.11 -9.52
N ASP A 4 29.02 11.13 -8.98
CA ASP A 4 29.05 12.46 -9.60
C ASP A 4 30.34 13.22 -9.23
N GLU A 5 31.17 13.49 -10.23
CA GLU A 5 32.42 14.23 -10.07
C GLU A 5 32.19 15.68 -9.60
N THR A 6 31.06 16.27 -9.97
CA THR A 6 30.62 17.60 -9.51
C THR A 6 30.28 17.56 -8.03
N PHE A 7 29.61 16.52 -7.58
CA PHE A 7 29.29 16.30 -6.17
C PHE A 7 30.57 16.02 -5.37
N ARG A 8 31.43 15.12 -5.86
CA ARG A 8 32.74 14.82 -5.23
C ARG A 8 33.61 16.07 -5.11
N THR A 9 33.59 16.95 -6.10
CA THR A 9 34.36 18.20 -6.10
C THR A 9 33.76 19.24 -5.16
N LYS A 10 32.42 19.29 -5.07
CA LYS A 10 31.70 20.26 -4.25
C LYS A 10 31.62 19.83 -2.78
N PHE A 11 31.64 18.51 -2.54
CA PHE A 11 31.57 17.90 -1.21
C PHE A 11 32.62 16.80 -1.07
N PRO A 12 33.92 17.12 -1.09
CA PRO A 12 35.00 16.13 -1.08
C PRO A 12 34.98 15.26 0.17
N ASP A 13 34.48 15.78 1.25
CA ASP A 13 34.35 15.03 2.52
C ASP A 13 33.25 13.99 2.49
N PHE A 14 32.21 14.15 1.68
CA PHE A 14 31.14 13.15 1.51
C PHE A 14 31.59 11.98 0.62
N ALA A 15 32.39 12.27 -0.40
CA ALA A 15 32.91 11.25 -1.31
C ALA A 15 34.10 10.46 -0.73
N ASN A 16 34.91 11.08 0.13
CA ASN A 16 36.10 10.49 0.73
C ASN A 16 35.87 9.96 2.16
N LYS A 17 34.89 10.48 2.83
CA LYS A 17 34.37 9.89 4.05
C LYS A 17 33.11 9.15 3.62
N SER A 18 33.25 7.86 3.34
CA SER A 18 32.12 6.97 3.52
C SER A 18 31.42 7.40 4.80
N ILE A 19 30.38 8.19 4.67
CA ILE A 19 29.60 8.93 5.67
C ILE A 19 30.27 8.78 7.02
N SER A 20 30.92 9.81 7.54
CA SER A 20 31.91 9.70 8.60
C SER A 20 31.41 8.82 9.77
N TYR A 21 31.66 7.56 9.67
CA TYR A 21 31.36 6.56 10.69
C TYR A 21 32.21 6.73 11.96
N GLN A 22 33.10 7.72 11.97
CA GLN A 22 33.96 8.00 13.11
C GLN A 22 33.23 8.61 14.29
N SER A 23 31.98 9.01 14.11
CA SER A 23 31.30 9.88 15.07
C SER A 23 30.39 9.17 16.09
N LEU A 24 30.17 7.87 16.01
CA LEU A 24 29.28 7.19 16.93
C LEU A 24 30.02 6.51 18.10
N ASN A 25 31.04 7.13 18.64
CA ASN A 25 31.69 6.68 19.88
C ASN A 25 31.10 7.43 21.07
N ILE A 26 30.65 6.68 22.06
CA ILE A 26 29.91 7.11 23.25
C ILE A 26 30.84 7.82 24.25
N ASP A 27 31.10 9.08 23.98
CA ASP A 27 31.63 10.05 24.93
C ASP A 27 30.78 11.32 24.70
N ASN A 28 30.22 11.93 25.74
CA ASN A 28 29.25 13.03 25.64
C ASN A 28 29.65 14.16 24.69
N SER A 29 30.93 14.42 24.51
CA SER A 29 31.44 15.39 23.52
C SER A 29 31.39 14.84 22.10
N LYS A 30 31.49 13.54 21.91
CA LYS A 30 31.47 12.85 20.63
C LYS A 30 30.06 12.55 20.13
N GLU A 31 29.11 12.41 21.06
CA GLU A 31 27.68 12.29 20.73
C GLU A 31 27.14 13.56 20.09
N GLN A 32 27.49 14.72 20.63
CA GLN A 32 27.12 16.00 20.04
C GLN A 32 27.67 16.14 18.62
N GLN A 33 28.89 15.70 18.39
CA GLN A 33 29.51 15.73 17.06
C GLN A 33 28.82 14.73 16.11
N ALA A 34 28.47 13.53 16.57
CA ALA A 34 27.76 12.55 15.77
C ALA A 34 26.38 13.02 15.35
N VAL A 35 25.66 13.70 16.26
CA VAL A 35 24.38 14.33 15.93
C VAL A 35 24.56 15.44 14.92
N GLN A 36 25.59 16.30 15.07
CA GLN A 36 25.90 17.36 14.10
C GLN A 36 26.24 16.80 12.72
N ASP A 37 27.05 15.74 12.67
CA ASP A 37 27.44 15.09 11.40
C ASP A 37 26.21 14.49 10.70
N ARG A 38 25.30 13.84 11.45
CA ARG A 38 24.04 13.31 10.92
C ARG A 38 23.12 14.43 10.39
N TRP A 39 22.92 15.48 11.15
CA TRP A 39 22.11 16.62 10.71
C TRP A 39 22.70 17.31 9.50
N SER A 40 24.03 17.41 9.43
CA SER A 40 24.71 17.96 8.24
C SER A 40 24.52 17.06 7.03
N MET A 41 24.52 15.76 7.20
CA MET A 41 24.26 14.79 6.15
C MET A 41 22.80 14.82 5.69
N GLU A 42 21.85 14.80 6.61
CA GLU A 42 20.42 14.90 6.31
C GLU A 42 20.12 16.18 5.54
N ARG A 43 20.66 17.32 5.98
CA ARG A 43 20.54 18.60 5.28
C ARG A 43 21.16 18.56 3.88
N MET A 44 22.33 17.96 3.74
CA MET A 44 22.96 17.80 2.42
C MET A 44 22.11 16.96 1.48
N VAL A 45 21.51 15.86 1.98
CA VAL A 45 20.58 15.04 1.21
C VAL A 45 19.37 15.86 0.78
N GLU A 46 18.78 16.63 1.69
CA GLU A 46 17.62 17.49 1.39
C GLU A 46 17.92 18.58 0.37
N GLU A 47 19.13 19.15 0.41
CA GLU A 47 19.55 20.22 -0.51
C GLU A 47 19.98 19.70 -1.89
N THR A 48 20.47 18.47 -2.00
CA THR A 48 21.19 18.04 -3.22
C THR A 48 20.81 16.66 -3.77
N PHE A 49 20.14 15.83 -3.00
CA PHE A 49 19.94 14.43 -3.36
C PHE A 49 18.49 14.00 -3.51
N LEU A 50 17.54 14.75 -2.94
CA LEU A 50 16.13 14.46 -3.14
C LEU A 50 15.71 14.70 -4.59
N GLY A 51 14.69 13.99 -5.01
CA GLY A 51 14.09 14.13 -6.33
C GLY A 51 13.56 15.54 -6.59
N SER A 52 13.54 15.94 -7.85
CA SER A 52 12.97 17.22 -8.26
C SER A 52 11.89 16.97 -9.32
N PRO A 53 10.62 17.29 -9.02
CA PRO A 53 10.09 17.90 -7.77
C PRO A 53 10.20 16.96 -6.57
N ASN A 54 10.35 17.51 -5.37
CA ASN A 54 10.50 16.76 -4.12
C ASN A 54 9.20 16.11 -3.63
N ARG A 55 8.14 16.18 -4.41
CA ARG A 55 6.85 15.53 -4.12
C ARG A 55 6.32 14.86 -5.37
N GLN A 56 5.74 13.71 -5.20
CA GLN A 56 5.05 12.99 -6.25
C GLN A 56 3.63 13.52 -6.45
N ARG A 57 3.02 13.21 -7.60
CA ARG A 57 1.67 13.65 -7.92
C ARG A 57 0.62 12.90 -7.09
N ALA A 58 -0.36 13.64 -6.59
CA ALA A 58 -1.45 13.10 -5.81
C ALA A 58 -2.48 12.39 -6.68
N TYR A 59 -2.98 11.25 -6.20
CA TYR A 59 -4.21 10.66 -6.73
C TYR A 59 -5.42 11.47 -6.31
N LYS A 60 -6.35 11.64 -7.23
CA LYS A 60 -7.55 12.47 -7.05
C LYS A 60 -8.83 11.66 -7.24
N SER A 61 -9.93 12.11 -6.66
CA SER A 61 -11.26 11.60 -6.99
C SER A 61 -11.55 11.80 -8.48
N PHE A 62 -12.39 10.94 -9.03
CA PHE A 62 -12.76 10.97 -10.45
C PHE A 62 -14.09 11.68 -10.65
N VAL A 63 -15.20 10.97 -10.48
CA VAL A 63 -16.56 11.49 -10.53
C VAL A 63 -17.40 10.87 -9.42
N GLU A 64 -18.50 11.51 -9.10
CA GLU A 64 -19.55 11.05 -8.19
C GLU A 64 -20.90 11.12 -8.87
N VAL A 65 -21.83 10.27 -8.46
CA VAL A 65 -23.23 10.36 -8.86
C VAL A 65 -24.08 10.60 -7.64
N TYR A 66 -24.82 11.69 -7.65
CA TYR A 66 -25.82 11.98 -6.62
C TYR A 66 -27.20 11.60 -7.13
N LEU A 67 -27.95 10.87 -6.30
CA LEU A 67 -29.35 10.56 -6.53
C LEU A 67 -30.17 11.36 -5.52
N ASP A 68 -30.89 12.39 -5.99
CA ASP A 68 -31.67 13.26 -5.15
C ASP A 68 -33.17 12.90 -5.26
N PHE A 69 -33.69 12.29 -4.21
CA PHE A 69 -35.09 11.94 -4.03
C PHE A 69 -35.87 13.01 -3.21
N GLY A 70 -35.31 14.21 -3.10
CA GLY A 70 -35.91 15.28 -2.31
C GLY A 70 -35.84 15.01 -0.80
N GLN A 71 -37.00 14.98 -0.14
CA GLN A 71 -37.06 14.85 1.34
C GLN A 71 -37.14 13.40 1.85
N HIS A 72 -36.98 12.39 0.99
CA HIS A 72 -37.10 10.98 1.41
C HIS A 72 -36.17 10.63 2.56
N HIS A 73 -34.92 11.11 2.53
CA HIS A 73 -33.92 10.79 3.56
C HIS A 73 -34.26 11.31 4.95
N GLU A 74 -35.10 12.35 5.07
CA GLU A 74 -35.54 12.93 6.34
C GLU A 74 -36.68 12.13 6.99
N GLN A 75 -37.41 11.36 6.19
CA GLN A 75 -38.62 10.64 6.61
C GLN A 75 -38.58 9.14 6.26
N ALA A 76 -37.43 8.63 5.89
CA ALA A 76 -37.27 7.22 5.56
C ALA A 76 -37.45 6.33 6.81
N GLU A 77 -38.29 5.31 6.70
CA GLU A 77 -38.50 4.27 7.70
C GLU A 77 -37.87 2.96 7.22
N ASN A 78 -37.59 2.04 8.14
CA ASN A 78 -37.06 0.71 7.85
C ASN A 78 -35.79 0.71 6.99
N TYR A 79 -34.95 1.76 7.11
CA TYR A 79 -33.73 1.93 6.32
C TYR A 79 -32.72 0.81 6.61
N VAL A 80 -32.29 0.11 5.57
CA VAL A 80 -31.25 -0.92 5.62
C VAL A 80 -30.26 -0.71 4.47
N LYS A 81 -28.98 -0.73 4.79
CA LYS A 81 -27.90 -0.78 3.80
C LYS A 81 -27.07 -2.04 3.99
N ARG A 82 -26.85 -2.80 2.92
CA ARG A 82 -26.08 -4.05 2.94
C ARG A 82 -25.04 -4.04 1.85
N LEU A 83 -23.88 -4.61 2.16
CA LEU A 83 -22.89 -5.06 1.18
C LEU A 83 -22.89 -6.59 1.20
N ASP A 84 -23.25 -7.22 0.10
CA ASP A 84 -22.99 -8.64 -0.10
C ASP A 84 -21.56 -8.80 -0.65
N MET A 85 -20.64 -9.19 0.23
CA MET A 85 -19.22 -9.32 -0.11
C MET A 85 -18.95 -10.48 -1.08
N LYS A 86 -19.84 -11.49 -1.17
CA LYS A 86 -19.69 -12.60 -2.12
C LYS A 86 -20.03 -12.22 -3.55
N THR A 87 -20.85 -11.20 -3.70
CA THR A 87 -21.30 -10.73 -5.02
C THR A 87 -20.80 -9.33 -5.36
N GLY A 88 -20.22 -8.60 -4.39
CA GLY A 88 -19.81 -7.21 -4.59
C GLY A 88 -20.96 -6.24 -4.81
N VAL A 89 -22.20 -6.61 -4.46
CA VAL A 89 -23.42 -5.79 -4.65
C VAL A 89 -23.78 -5.07 -3.36
N VAL A 90 -23.99 -3.76 -3.46
CA VAL A 90 -24.53 -2.94 -2.37
C VAL A 90 -26.03 -2.78 -2.59
N THR A 91 -26.83 -3.04 -1.55
CA THR A 91 -28.29 -2.83 -1.55
C THR A 91 -28.65 -1.79 -0.49
N VAL A 92 -29.55 -0.87 -0.85
CA VAL A 92 -30.18 0.10 0.06
C VAL A 92 -31.69 -0.04 -0.10
N GLU A 93 -32.37 -0.30 1.02
CA GLU A 93 -33.83 -0.44 1.07
C GLU A 93 -34.40 0.46 2.17
N TYR A 94 -35.55 1.07 1.91
CA TYR A 94 -36.28 1.86 2.91
C TYR A 94 -37.73 2.03 2.48
N ASP A 95 -38.59 2.41 3.44
CA ASP A 95 -39.95 2.80 3.19
C ASP A 95 -40.11 4.32 3.33
N TYR A 96 -40.95 4.91 2.46
CA TYR A 96 -41.27 6.33 2.51
C TYR A 96 -42.75 6.49 2.19
N HIS A 97 -43.53 7.12 3.08
CA HIS A 97 -44.99 7.30 2.97
C HIS A 97 -45.77 5.99 2.70
N GLY A 98 -45.24 4.85 3.17
CA GLY A 98 -45.85 3.54 2.99
C GLY A 98 -45.46 2.82 1.68
N GLU A 99 -44.65 3.48 0.84
CA GLU A 99 -44.09 2.93 -0.40
C GLU A 99 -42.69 2.42 -0.18
N HIS A 100 -42.33 1.35 -0.88
CA HIS A 100 -41.02 0.69 -0.73
C HIS A 100 -40.06 1.12 -1.84
N TYR A 101 -38.83 1.48 -1.46
CA TYR A 101 -37.74 1.85 -2.36
C TYR A 101 -36.56 0.91 -2.18
N LYS A 102 -35.98 0.46 -3.30
CA LYS A 102 -34.77 -0.36 -3.28
C LYS A 102 -33.78 0.14 -4.33
N ARG A 103 -32.50 0.16 -3.95
CA ARG A 103 -31.37 0.43 -4.86
C ARG A 103 -30.35 -0.66 -4.74
N GLU A 104 -29.85 -1.11 -5.90
CA GLU A 104 -28.72 -2.03 -5.99
C GLU A 104 -27.61 -1.37 -6.80
N SER A 105 -26.38 -1.39 -6.28
CA SER A 105 -25.23 -0.77 -6.97
C SER A 105 -24.04 -1.74 -6.97
N PHE A 106 -23.30 -1.77 -8.09
CA PHE A 106 -22.07 -2.55 -8.23
C PHE A 106 -21.18 -1.95 -9.32
N ALA A 107 -19.87 -2.29 -9.30
CA ALA A 107 -18.93 -1.96 -10.35
C ALA A 107 -18.54 -3.24 -11.11
N SER A 108 -19.00 -3.37 -12.36
CA SER A 108 -18.75 -4.52 -13.20
C SER A 108 -17.38 -4.44 -13.86
N TYR A 109 -16.45 -5.31 -13.44
CA TYR A 109 -15.15 -5.44 -14.09
C TYR A 109 -15.28 -5.90 -15.55
N PRO A 110 -16.06 -6.95 -15.93
CA PRO A 110 -16.16 -7.40 -17.31
C PRO A 110 -16.82 -6.41 -18.25
N ASP A 111 -17.63 -5.46 -17.73
CA ASP A 111 -18.36 -4.47 -18.54
C ASP A 111 -17.81 -3.06 -18.42
N GLN A 112 -16.84 -2.81 -17.52
CA GLN A 112 -16.20 -1.52 -17.25
C GLN A 112 -17.22 -0.40 -16.95
N VAL A 113 -18.20 -0.70 -16.08
CA VAL A 113 -19.31 0.18 -15.73
C VAL A 113 -19.63 0.15 -14.24
N VAL A 114 -19.98 1.28 -13.67
CA VAL A 114 -20.73 1.34 -12.41
C VAL A 114 -22.20 1.39 -12.75
N ALA A 115 -22.97 0.42 -12.25
CA ALA A 115 -24.39 0.30 -12.48
C ALA A 115 -25.17 0.44 -11.17
N THR A 116 -26.27 1.19 -11.22
CA THR A 116 -27.23 1.32 -10.12
C THR A 116 -28.63 1.11 -10.66
N HIS A 117 -29.35 0.17 -10.08
CA HIS A 117 -30.77 -0.06 -10.30
C HIS A 117 -31.57 0.56 -9.18
N VAL A 118 -32.64 1.25 -9.52
CA VAL A 118 -33.62 1.83 -8.59
C VAL A 118 -34.98 1.27 -8.92
N GLU A 119 -35.66 0.72 -7.91
CA GLU A 119 -37.06 0.27 -8.02
C GLU A 119 -37.91 0.80 -6.87
N SER A 120 -39.18 1.05 -7.13
CA SER A 120 -40.15 1.52 -6.14
C SER A 120 -41.54 0.94 -6.42
N THR A 121 -42.36 0.84 -5.37
CA THR A 121 -43.76 0.49 -5.48
C THR A 121 -44.62 1.63 -6.00
N GLU A 122 -44.13 2.88 -5.91
CA GLU A 122 -44.76 4.05 -6.54
C GLU A 122 -43.95 4.56 -7.75
N GLU A 123 -44.52 5.50 -8.50
CA GLU A 123 -43.83 6.15 -9.64
C GLU A 123 -42.57 6.88 -9.17
N LEU A 124 -41.45 6.65 -9.86
CA LEU A 124 -40.18 7.27 -9.57
C LEU A 124 -40.19 8.78 -9.86
N ASN A 125 -39.59 9.55 -8.97
CA ASN A 125 -39.33 10.97 -9.16
C ASN A 125 -38.01 11.35 -8.45
N PHE A 126 -36.90 11.41 -9.20
CA PHE A 126 -35.60 11.79 -8.65
C PHE A 126 -34.70 12.44 -9.71
N LEU A 127 -33.61 13.04 -9.25
CA LEU A 127 -32.57 13.62 -10.09
C LEU A 127 -31.30 12.77 -9.95
N ALA A 128 -30.68 12.36 -11.07
CA ALA A 128 -29.37 11.78 -11.13
C ALA A 128 -28.36 12.81 -11.62
N GLU A 129 -27.42 13.24 -10.79
CA GLU A 129 -26.40 14.24 -11.10
C GLU A 129 -25.01 13.60 -11.24
N LEU A 130 -24.35 13.87 -12.38
CA LEU A 130 -22.94 13.53 -12.58
C LEU A 130 -22.08 14.68 -12.07
N HIS A 131 -21.34 14.45 -10.98
CA HIS A 131 -20.57 15.46 -10.30
C HIS A 131 -19.07 15.22 -10.38
N THR A 132 -18.27 16.29 -10.38
CA THR A 132 -16.83 16.24 -10.23
C THR A 132 -16.30 17.42 -9.41
N TYR A 133 -15.28 17.19 -8.59
CA TYR A 133 -14.55 18.26 -7.90
C TYR A 133 -13.56 19.00 -8.82
N HIS A 134 -13.35 18.55 -10.06
CA HIS A 134 -12.46 19.17 -11.03
C HIS A 134 -13.09 20.32 -11.81
N ASN A 135 -14.17 20.88 -11.31
CA ASN A 135 -14.93 21.98 -11.90
C ASN A 135 -14.48 23.39 -11.45
N GLN A 136 -13.28 23.51 -10.85
CA GLN A 136 -12.80 24.77 -10.27
C GLN A 136 -12.38 25.83 -11.31
N LYS A 137 -12.14 25.44 -12.55
CA LYS A 137 -11.76 26.33 -13.65
C LYS A 137 -12.57 26.00 -14.90
N THR A 138 -13.41 26.93 -15.34
CA THR A 138 -14.38 26.74 -16.40
C THR A 138 -13.82 26.31 -17.75
N ASP A 139 -12.56 26.63 -18.03
CA ASP A 139 -11.92 26.27 -19.31
C ASP A 139 -11.43 24.80 -19.36
N TYR A 140 -11.54 24.07 -18.24
CA TYR A 140 -10.97 22.72 -18.11
C TYR A 140 -11.98 21.63 -17.83
N TYR A 141 -13.28 21.96 -17.82
CA TYR A 141 -14.35 20.97 -17.75
C TYR A 141 -15.53 21.42 -18.64
N LYS A 142 -16.28 20.45 -19.12
CA LYS A 142 -17.45 20.67 -19.94
C LYS A 142 -18.45 19.54 -19.75
N TYR A 143 -19.70 19.92 -19.50
CA TYR A 143 -20.86 19.03 -19.55
C TYR A 143 -21.57 19.17 -20.88
N GLU A 144 -21.96 18.05 -21.49
CA GLU A 144 -22.68 18.00 -22.77
C GLU A 144 -23.88 17.05 -22.67
N LYS A 145 -25.00 17.47 -23.18
CA LYS A 145 -26.16 16.60 -23.42
C LYS A 145 -25.89 15.77 -24.67
N ILE A 146 -25.94 14.44 -24.54
CA ILE A 146 -25.85 13.52 -25.69
C ILE A 146 -27.23 13.12 -26.18
N SER A 147 -28.15 12.82 -25.24
CA SER A 147 -29.55 12.51 -25.52
C SER A 147 -30.44 13.00 -24.36
N ASP A 148 -31.73 12.69 -24.35
CA ASP A 148 -32.62 13.08 -23.23
C ASP A 148 -32.30 12.28 -21.94
N ASN A 149 -31.61 11.17 -22.05
CA ASN A 149 -31.23 10.28 -20.93
C ASN A 149 -29.70 10.11 -20.77
N GLU A 150 -28.89 10.94 -21.42
CA GLU A 150 -27.42 10.78 -21.37
C GLU A 150 -26.71 12.13 -21.31
N VAL A 151 -25.78 12.24 -20.37
CA VAL A 151 -24.86 13.37 -20.20
C VAL A 151 -23.42 12.89 -20.21
N LYS A 152 -22.54 13.75 -20.73
CA LYS A 152 -21.11 13.54 -20.82
C LYS A 152 -20.37 14.65 -20.10
N LEU A 153 -19.35 14.28 -19.34
CA LEU A 153 -18.39 15.19 -18.73
C LEU A 153 -17.00 14.94 -19.33
N THR A 154 -16.36 16.01 -19.81
CA THR A 154 -14.92 16.03 -20.07
C THR A 154 -14.25 16.98 -19.10
N ALA A 155 -13.12 16.58 -18.50
CA ALA A 155 -12.40 17.43 -17.57
C ALA A 155 -10.90 17.15 -17.55
N SER A 156 -10.14 18.12 -17.00
CA SER A 156 -8.74 17.94 -16.63
C SER A 156 -8.60 17.91 -15.11
N VAL A 157 -7.68 17.09 -14.61
CA VAL A 157 -7.47 16.95 -13.18
C VAL A 157 -6.93 18.25 -12.57
N TYR A 158 -7.62 18.76 -11.56
CA TYR A 158 -7.29 19.99 -10.86
C TYR A 158 -6.43 19.73 -9.63
N ASN A 159 -5.37 20.50 -9.47
CA ASN A 159 -4.45 20.48 -8.33
C ASN A 159 -4.95 21.45 -7.26
N GLY A 160 -5.85 21.00 -6.39
CA GLY A 160 -6.51 21.86 -5.39
C GLY A 160 -5.87 21.81 -4.00
N SER A 161 -5.02 20.84 -3.74
CA SER A 161 -4.37 20.66 -2.45
C SER A 161 -3.13 21.55 -2.32
N LYS A 162 -2.91 22.08 -1.12
CA LYS A 162 -1.64 22.75 -0.76
C LYS A 162 -0.42 21.82 -0.87
N ASP A 163 -0.65 20.52 -0.84
CA ASP A 163 0.39 19.50 -0.95
C ASP A 163 0.66 19.09 -2.40
N ASP A 164 -0.09 19.61 -3.36
CA ASP A 164 0.23 19.46 -4.78
C ASP A 164 1.49 20.26 -5.14
N ASN A 165 2.30 19.78 -6.07
CA ASN A 165 3.50 20.49 -6.52
C ASN A 165 3.20 21.87 -7.10
N GLU A 166 2.02 22.03 -7.70
CA GLU A 166 1.54 23.25 -8.33
C GLU A 166 0.07 23.51 -7.95
N PRO A 167 -0.20 23.95 -6.71
CA PRO A 167 -1.57 24.20 -6.25
C PRO A 167 -2.30 25.23 -7.12
N GLY A 168 -3.57 25.02 -7.36
CA GLY A 168 -4.40 25.92 -8.14
C GLY A 168 -4.19 25.84 -9.68
N THR A 169 -3.46 24.83 -10.15
CA THR A 169 -3.26 24.53 -11.59
C THR A 169 -4.07 23.31 -12.01
N VAL A 170 -4.03 22.98 -13.29
CA VAL A 170 -4.48 21.68 -13.83
C VAL A 170 -3.30 20.89 -14.32
N ASN A 171 -3.34 19.56 -14.14
CA ASN A 171 -2.27 18.69 -14.64
C ASN A 171 -2.59 18.16 -16.05
N ALA A 172 -1.70 17.34 -16.59
CA ALA A 172 -1.81 16.79 -17.93
C ALA A 172 -2.86 15.67 -18.04
N ILE A 173 -3.32 15.10 -16.92
CA ILE A 173 -4.34 14.06 -16.94
C ILE A 173 -5.68 14.67 -17.27
N ARG A 174 -6.29 14.14 -18.32
CA ARG A 174 -7.65 14.43 -18.77
C ARG A 174 -8.49 13.18 -18.67
N PHE A 175 -9.79 13.38 -18.49
CA PHE A 175 -10.74 12.28 -18.39
C PHE A 175 -12.07 12.62 -19.05
N GLU A 176 -12.78 11.57 -19.39
CA GLU A 176 -14.18 11.64 -19.83
C GLU A 176 -15.00 10.66 -19.01
N ALA A 177 -16.24 11.02 -18.70
CA ALA A 177 -17.23 10.16 -18.06
C ALA A 177 -18.59 10.37 -18.73
N HIS A 178 -19.29 9.25 -18.98
CA HIS A 178 -20.66 9.27 -19.46
C HIS A 178 -21.57 8.71 -18.38
N MET A 179 -22.68 9.40 -18.12
CA MET A 179 -23.79 8.88 -17.33
C MET A 179 -25.00 8.77 -18.24
N PHE A 180 -25.54 7.57 -18.41
CA PHE A 180 -26.75 7.32 -19.18
C PHE A 180 -27.71 6.44 -18.40
N LEU A 181 -28.99 6.65 -18.64
CA LEU A 181 -30.06 6.01 -17.90
C LEU A 181 -30.96 5.21 -18.84
N ASP A 182 -31.53 4.13 -18.29
CA ASP A 182 -32.60 3.35 -18.90
C ASP A 182 -33.72 3.15 -17.87
N GLY A 183 -34.87 2.65 -18.28
CA GLY A 183 -35.99 2.43 -17.36
C GLY A 183 -37.11 1.64 -18.01
N ASP A 184 -38.16 1.39 -17.24
CA ASP A 184 -39.33 0.76 -17.78
C ASP A 184 -40.05 1.64 -18.79
N LYS A 185 -41.07 1.11 -19.47
CA LYS A 185 -41.79 1.78 -20.56
C LYS A 185 -42.48 3.10 -20.17
N ASP A 186 -42.77 3.26 -18.88
CA ASP A 186 -43.49 4.42 -18.35
C ASP A 186 -42.55 5.49 -17.78
N THR A 187 -41.26 5.18 -17.66
CA THR A 187 -40.20 6.09 -17.20
C THR A 187 -39.87 7.14 -18.27
N ARG A 188 -39.71 8.39 -17.86
CA ARG A 188 -39.36 9.54 -18.71
C ARG A 188 -38.08 10.18 -18.19
N PHE A 189 -37.25 10.63 -19.13
CA PHE A 189 -35.98 11.27 -18.86
C PHE A 189 -35.91 12.66 -19.44
N ALA A 190 -35.26 13.58 -18.73
CA ALA A 190 -34.94 14.91 -19.28
C ALA A 190 -33.64 15.42 -18.68
N VAL A 191 -32.72 15.86 -19.55
CA VAL A 191 -31.46 16.46 -19.13
C VAL A 191 -31.69 17.91 -18.68
N ALA A 192 -31.09 18.30 -17.55
CA ALA A 192 -31.12 19.66 -17.03
C ALA A 192 -30.45 20.66 -18.00
N LYS A 193 -30.79 21.97 -17.87
CA LYS A 193 -30.28 23.03 -18.78
C LYS A 193 -28.75 23.19 -18.73
N ASP A 194 -28.12 22.88 -17.61
CA ASP A 194 -26.69 22.96 -17.42
C ASP A 194 -25.95 21.64 -17.81
N ASN A 195 -26.73 20.64 -18.24
CA ASN A 195 -26.26 19.31 -18.65
C ASN A 195 -25.55 18.49 -17.53
N THR A 196 -25.73 18.85 -16.27
CA THR A 196 -25.07 18.11 -15.16
C THR A 196 -25.88 16.92 -14.70
N SER A 197 -27.16 16.88 -14.96
CA SER A 197 -28.10 15.90 -14.40
C SER A 197 -29.18 15.46 -15.34
N VAL A 198 -29.78 14.31 -15.04
CA VAL A 198 -30.94 13.72 -15.71
C VAL A 198 -32.07 13.56 -14.69
N SER A 199 -33.24 14.15 -14.96
CA SER A 199 -34.44 13.89 -14.18
C SER A 199 -35.11 12.59 -14.63
N VAL A 200 -35.59 11.82 -13.66
CA VAL A 200 -36.33 10.57 -13.83
C VAL A 200 -37.72 10.77 -13.29
N VAL A 201 -38.77 10.60 -14.12
CA VAL A 201 -40.15 10.80 -13.73
C VAL A 201 -41.05 9.71 -14.32
N GLY A 202 -41.91 9.13 -13.49
CA GLY A 202 -42.82 8.06 -13.88
C GLY A 202 -42.10 6.70 -13.92
N GLY A 203 -42.86 5.66 -14.19
CA GLY A 203 -42.37 4.27 -14.11
C GLY A 203 -42.01 3.84 -12.69
N ASN A 204 -41.69 2.58 -12.52
CA ASN A 204 -41.37 1.97 -11.23
C ASN A 204 -39.91 1.50 -11.13
N SER A 205 -39.13 1.60 -12.22
CA SER A 205 -37.74 1.25 -12.23
C SER A 205 -36.91 2.15 -13.17
N ALA A 206 -35.65 2.38 -12.78
CA ALA A 206 -34.64 3.05 -13.59
C ALA A 206 -33.25 2.48 -13.32
N ASP A 207 -32.45 2.41 -14.37
CA ASP A 207 -31.06 1.98 -14.34
C ASP A 207 -30.14 3.18 -14.63
N ILE A 208 -29.12 3.37 -13.84
CA ILE A 208 -28.11 4.41 -14.00
C ILE A 208 -26.77 3.74 -14.28
N TYR A 209 -26.13 4.11 -15.36
CA TYR A 209 -24.85 3.58 -15.79
C TYR A 209 -23.81 4.69 -15.88
N VAL A 210 -22.63 4.45 -15.33
CA VAL A 210 -21.50 5.38 -15.44
C VAL A 210 -20.29 4.63 -15.97
N VAL A 211 -19.74 5.12 -17.07
CA VAL A 211 -18.46 4.69 -17.63
C VAL A 211 -17.48 5.84 -17.58
N GLY A 212 -16.18 5.54 -17.54
CA GLY A 212 -15.18 6.60 -17.51
C GLY A 212 -13.79 6.09 -17.91
N ALA A 213 -13.00 7.01 -18.45
CA ALA A 213 -11.62 6.73 -18.85
C ALA A 213 -10.74 7.99 -18.76
N THR A 214 -9.42 7.77 -18.71
CA THR A 214 -8.41 8.82 -18.70
C THR A 214 -7.54 8.76 -19.95
N ASN A 215 -6.78 9.83 -20.21
CA ASN A 215 -5.81 9.89 -21.31
C ASN A 215 -4.49 9.19 -20.98
N TYR A 216 -4.35 8.59 -19.81
CA TYR A 216 -3.16 7.84 -19.42
C TYR A 216 -3.01 6.59 -20.29
N VAL A 217 -1.85 6.40 -20.88
CA VAL A 217 -1.44 5.19 -21.61
C VAL A 217 -0.44 4.43 -20.77
N ASP A 218 0.69 5.04 -20.50
CA ASP A 218 1.76 4.57 -19.61
C ASP A 218 2.48 5.78 -18.97
N TYR A 219 3.49 5.54 -18.15
CA TYR A 219 4.15 6.61 -17.38
C TYR A 219 4.95 7.60 -18.27
N LEU A 220 5.16 7.30 -19.54
CA LEU A 220 5.81 8.17 -20.52
C LEU A 220 4.82 8.81 -21.51
N ASN A 221 3.62 8.23 -21.67
CA ASN A 221 2.72 8.55 -22.75
C ASN A 221 1.29 8.87 -22.31
N LEU A 222 0.74 9.91 -22.92
CA LEU A 222 -0.66 10.32 -22.81
C LEU A 222 -1.30 10.39 -24.19
N ASP A 223 -2.50 9.85 -24.35
CA ASP A 223 -3.31 10.01 -25.57
C ASP A 223 -4.62 10.75 -25.25
N ASN A 224 -4.71 12.02 -25.61
CA ASN A 224 -5.91 12.84 -25.38
C ASN A 224 -7.16 12.39 -26.15
N THR A 225 -7.05 11.44 -27.06
CA THR A 225 -8.20 10.85 -27.78
C THR A 225 -8.71 9.58 -27.11
N LYS A 226 -7.92 8.98 -26.23
CA LYS A 226 -8.23 7.71 -25.54
C LYS A 226 -9.48 7.80 -24.66
N PRO A 227 -9.70 8.85 -23.83
CA PRO A 227 -10.87 8.88 -22.95
C PRO A 227 -12.19 8.74 -23.70
N GLY A 228 -12.38 9.51 -24.78
CA GLY A 228 -13.60 9.44 -25.59
C GLY A 228 -13.77 8.07 -26.26
N LYS A 229 -12.70 7.52 -26.87
CA LYS A 229 -12.76 6.20 -27.52
C LYS A 229 -13.13 5.09 -26.53
N ASP A 230 -12.54 5.12 -25.34
CA ASP A 230 -12.80 4.10 -24.32
C ASP A 230 -14.21 4.24 -23.73
N CYS A 231 -14.67 5.48 -23.43
CA CYS A 231 -16.04 5.72 -22.98
C CYS A 231 -17.08 5.29 -24.02
N ASP A 232 -16.85 5.59 -25.30
CA ASP A 232 -17.73 5.14 -26.39
C ASP A 232 -17.78 3.61 -26.49
N LYS A 233 -16.62 2.94 -26.37
CA LYS A 233 -16.50 1.47 -26.35
C LYS A 233 -17.28 0.87 -25.18
N TYR A 234 -17.08 1.38 -23.98
CA TYR A 234 -17.73 0.88 -22.77
C TYR A 234 -19.24 1.13 -22.80
N SER A 235 -19.66 2.35 -23.17
CA SER A 235 -21.09 2.68 -23.32
C SER A 235 -21.77 1.77 -24.36
N ALA A 236 -21.14 1.55 -25.52
CA ALA A 236 -21.68 0.68 -26.54
C ALA A 236 -21.79 -0.79 -26.08
N ASN A 237 -20.84 -1.24 -25.25
CA ASN A 237 -20.88 -2.57 -24.65
C ASN A 237 -22.06 -2.71 -23.67
N VAL A 238 -22.24 -1.74 -22.78
CA VAL A 238 -23.31 -1.72 -21.78
C VAL A 238 -24.69 -1.65 -22.46
N LYS A 239 -24.87 -0.75 -23.44
CA LYS A 239 -26.13 -0.56 -24.18
C LYS A 239 -26.63 -1.76 -24.97
N LYS A 240 -25.82 -2.81 -25.15
CA LYS A 240 -26.22 -4.11 -25.75
C LYS A 240 -26.94 -5.03 -24.77
N ARG A 241 -26.96 -4.72 -23.47
CA ARG A 241 -27.38 -5.60 -22.40
C ARG A 241 -28.40 -4.95 -21.48
N THR A 242 -29.22 -5.78 -20.89
CA THR A 242 -30.10 -5.38 -19.79
C THR A 242 -29.32 -5.29 -18.48
N TYR A 243 -29.83 -4.55 -17.51
CA TYR A 243 -29.28 -4.51 -16.15
C TYR A 243 -29.06 -5.92 -15.56
N SER A 244 -30.05 -6.79 -15.73
CA SER A 244 -29.98 -8.17 -15.20
C SER A 244 -28.83 -8.98 -15.83
N GLU A 245 -28.56 -8.81 -17.12
CA GLU A 245 -27.43 -9.46 -17.79
C GLU A 245 -26.08 -8.92 -17.30
N ILE A 246 -25.95 -7.61 -17.14
CA ILE A 246 -24.73 -6.96 -16.60
C ILE A 246 -24.48 -7.42 -15.16
N LYS A 247 -25.54 -7.44 -14.32
CA LYS A 247 -25.47 -7.91 -12.93
C LYS A 247 -25.04 -9.39 -12.87
N ALA A 248 -25.59 -10.24 -13.72
CA ALA A 248 -25.24 -11.66 -13.76
C ALA A 248 -23.76 -11.87 -14.15
N ARG A 249 -23.25 -11.09 -15.12
CA ARG A 249 -21.84 -11.12 -15.54
C ARG A 249 -20.91 -10.64 -14.41
N HIS A 250 -21.27 -9.53 -13.78
CA HIS A 250 -20.56 -9.00 -12.63
C HIS A 250 -20.47 -10.04 -11.50
N ILE A 251 -21.59 -10.64 -11.11
CA ILE A 251 -21.62 -11.64 -10.03
C ILE A 251 -20.79 -12.86 -10.39
N ALA A 252 -20.86 -13.34 -11.63
CA ALA A 252 -20.09 -14.49 -12.08
C ALA A 252 -18.57 -14.24 -11.99
N ASP A 253 -18.10 -13.10 -12.51
CA ASP A 253 -16.69 -12.70 -12.45
C ASP A 253 -16.23 -12.48 -11.00
N PHE A 254 -17.01 -11.77 -10.19
CA PHE A 254 -16.65 -11.47 -8.81
C PHE A 254 -16.54 -12.75 -7.96
N LYS A 255 -17.51 -13.65 -8.10
CA LYS A 255 -17.54 -14.93 -7.38
C LYS A 255 -16.41 -15.86 -7.82
N GLU A 256 -16.02 -15.86 -9.08
CA GLU A 256 -14.88 -16.64 -9.56
C GLU A 256 -13.62 -16.34 -8.73
N GLN A 257 -13.40 -15.09 -8.35
CA GLN A 257 -12.29 -14.70 -7.50
C GLN A 257 -12.60 -14.95 -6.01
N PHE A 258 -13.78 -14.55 -5.56
CA PHE A 258 -14.14 -14.60 -4.14
C PHE A 258 -14.23 -16.03 -3.61
N ASP A 259 -14.71 -16.97 -4.39
CA ASP A 259 -14.93 -18.37 -3.97
C ASP A 259 -13.64 -19.24 -4.02
N LYS A 260 -12.48 -18.68 -4.44
CA LYS A 260 -11.19 -19.40 -4.42
C LYS A 260 -10.76 -19.83 -3.03
N THR A 261 -11.14 -19.08 -2.01
CA THR A 261 -10.77 -19.36 -0.62
C THR A 261 -11.95 -19.10 0.30
N ASP A 262 -12.14 -19.94 1.30
CA ASP A 262 -13.17 -19.75 2.33
C ASP A 262 -12.57 -19.89 3.73
N LEU A 263 -13.04 -19.07 4.66
CA LEU A 263 -12.74 -19.13 6.08
C LEU A 263 -14.04 -19.00 6.85
N THR A 264 -14.37 -20.02 7.64
CA THR A 264 -15.52 -19.99 8.54
C THR A 264 -15.06 -20.25 9.98
N ILE A 265 -15.25 -19.27 10.83
CA ILE A 265 -15.07 -19.38 12.26
C ILE A 265 -16.46 -19.31 12.89
N GLN A 266 -16.87 -20.39 13.56
CA GLN A 266 -18.18 -20.47 14.18
C GLN A 266 -18.20 -19.73 15.51
N ASN A 267 -19.34 -19.15 15.84
CA ASN A 267 -19.60 -18.65 17.18
C ASN A 267 -19.68 -19.81 18.17
N ASP A 268 -19.42 -19.53 19.43
CA ASP A 268 -19.72 -20.48 20.49
C ASP A 268 -21.22 -20.85 20.47
N THR A 269 -21.54 -22.10 20.84
CA THR A 269 -22.91 -22.60 20.72
C THR A 269 -23.95 -21.79 21.49
N GLU A 270 -23.52 -21.10 22.55
CA GLU A 270 -24.35 -20.18 23.33
C GLU A 270 -24.79 -18.93 22.55
N TYR A 271 -23.96 -18.50 21.54
CA TYR A 271 -24.19 -17.29 20.77
C TYR A 271 -24.47 -17.55 19.27
N ALA A 272 -24.74 -18.81 18.90
CA ALA A 272 -24.77 -19.25 17.49
C ALA A 272 -25.71 -18.42 16.60
N ASP A 273 -26.83 -17.95 17.12
CA ASP A 273 -27.85 -17.20 16.37
C ASP A 273 -27.99 -15.73 16.80
N GLU A 274 -27.27 -15.27 17.84
CA GLU A 274 -27.46 -13.95 18.44
C GLU A 274 -27.11 -12.84 17.46
N TYR A 275 -26.06 -13.04 16.63
CA TYR A 275 -25.48 -11.99 15.80
C TYR A 275 -25.90 -12.05 14.34
N SER A 276 -26.59 -13.10 13.89
CA SER A 276 -26.94 -13.34 12.49
C SER A 276 -27.73 -12.17 11.83
N ASN A 277 -28.56 -11.48 12.61
CA ASN A 277 -29.38 -10.36 12.16
C ASN A 277 -28.96 -9.01 12.79
N THR A 278 -27.85 -8.99 13.52
CA THR A 278 -27.37 -7.77 14.17
C THR A 278 -26.54 -6.95 13.18
N PRO A 279 -26.86 -5.66 12.96
CA PRO A 279 -26.06 -4.78 12.12
C PRO A 279 -24.60 -4.73 12.57
N THR A 280 -23.67 -4.72 11.59
CA THR A 280 -22.22 -4.78 11.85
C THR A 280 -21.74 -3.69 12.81
N GLU A 281 -22.26 -2.46 12.70
CA GLU A 281 -21.92 -1.36 13.61
C GLU A 281 -22.34 -1.63 15.07
N LYS A 282 -23.34 -2.45 15.31
CA LYS A 282 -23.73 -2.86 16.65
C LYS A 282 -22.89 -4.02 17.18
N ARG A 283 -22.39 -4.87 16.30
CA ARG A 283 -21.47 -5.96 16.65
C ARG A 283 -20.09 -5.43 17.03
N ILE A 284 -19.58 -4.43 16.32
CA ILE A 284 -18.27 -3.80 16.54
C ILE A 284 -18.32 -2.81 17.73
N ARG A 285 -19.48 -2.18 17.98
CA ARG A 285 -19.67 -1.19 19.04
C ARG A 285 -20.51 -1.78 20.16
N LYS A 286 -19.87 -2.39 21.13
CA LYS A 286 -20.57 -2.70 22.37
C LYS A 286 -20.47 -1.52 23.33
N ASP A 287 -21.61 -1.04 23.82
CA ASP A 287 -21.67 -0.03 24.88
C ASP A 287 -20.87 -0.49 26.10
N ILE A 288 -19.86 0.27 26.46
CA ILE A 288 -19.26 0.21 27.78
C ILE A 288 -20.15 1.08 28.67
N ASP A 289 -20.86 0.49 29.61
CA ASP A 289 -21.80 1.13 30.55
C ASP A 289 -23.03 1.80 29.91
N GLY A 290 -23.58 1.26 28.83
CA GLY A 290 -24.82 1.79 28.22
C GLY A 290 -24.66 3.20 27.62
N LYS A 291 -23.46 3.61 27.26
CA LYS A 291 -23.18 4.88 26.58
C LYS A 291 -22.52 4.62 25.25
N SER A 292 -23.15 5.05 24.17
CA SER A 292 -22.52 5.11 22.86
C SER A 292 -21.34 6.09 22.92
N GLY A 293 -20.11 5.62 22.92
CA GLY A 293 -18.96 6.47 23.05
C GLY A 293 -17.76 5.92 22.29
N PHE A 294 -17.25 6.70 21.36
CA PHE A 294 -15.86 6.61 20.98
C PHE A 294 -15.02 6.69 22.24
N LEU A 295 -14.10 5.76 22.44
CA LEU A 295 -12.99 5.99 23.37
C LEU A 295 -12.25 7.24 22.88
N THR A 296 -12.52 8.37 23.52
CA THR A 296 -11.78 9.60 23.24
C THR A 296 -10.35 9.42 23.71
N GLY A 297 -9.38 9.91 22.94
CA GLY A 297 -7.95 9.61 23.00
C GLY A 297 -7.23 9.70 24.36
N ALA A 298 -7.88 10.14 25.43
CA ALA A 298 -7.32 10.14 26.80
C ALA A 298 -7.43 8.78 27.51
N ASP A 299 -8.39 7.94 27.12
CA ASP A 299 -8.63 6.62 27.73
C ASP A 299 -8.27 5.44 26.83
N SER A 300 -7.75 5.72 25.64
CA SER A 300 -7.40 4.76 24.62
C SER A 300 -6.02 4.11 24.76
N SER A 301 -5.31 4.33 25.89
CA SER A 301 -4.04 3.62 26.07
C SER A 301 -4.31 2.14 26.35
N LEU A 302 -3.77 1.28 25.51
CA LEU A 302 -3.79 -0.18 25.65
C LEU A 302 -3.34 -0.65 27.04
N GLU A 303 -2.39 0.04 27.67
CA GLU A 303 -1.95 -0.24 29.03
C GLU A 303 -3.05 -0.04 30.05
N LYS A 304 -3.90 0.98 29.90
CA LYS A 304 -5.05 1.17 30.79
C LYS A 304 -6.15 0.14 30.56
N ALA A 305 -6.41 -0.22 29.30
CA ALA A 305 -7.33 -1.30 28.97
C ALA A 305 -6.83 -2.63 29.55
N ASN A 306 -5.54 -2.96 29.36
CA ASN A 306 -4.91 -4.15 29.94
C ASN A 306 -4.94 -4.15 31.48
N ALA A 307 -4.68 -3.04 32.12
CA ALA A 307 -4.64 -2.93 33.58
C ALA A 307 -6.03 -3.07 34.24
N ASN A 308 -7.09 -2.73 33.54
CA ASN A 308 -8.46 -2.76 34.07
C ASN A 308 -9.27 -3.99 33.64
N GLY A 309 -8.70 -4.91 32.85
CA GLY A 309 -9.38 -6.13 32.41
C GLY A 309 -10.57 -5.90 31.46
N VAL A 310 -10.69 -4.71 30.89
CA VAL A 310 -11.79 -4.36 29.99
C VAL A 310 -11.35 -4.53 28.55
N TYR A 311 -11.42 -5.76 28.07
CA TYR A 311 -11.28 -6.10 26.66
C TYR A 311 -12.53 -6.77 26.11
N SER A 312 -13.67 -6.30 26.37
CA SER A 312 -14.84 -6.82 25.67
C SER A 312 -15.65 -5.67 25.13
N THR A 313 -15.17 -5.06 24.09
CA THR A 313 -15.97 -4.10 23.33
C THR A 313 -16.52 -4.68 22.06
N TYR A 314 -16.12 -5.88 21.67
CA TYR A 314 -16.89 -6.64 20.69
C TYR A 314 -17.78 -7.67 21.38
N SER A 315 -18.80 -8.11 20.69
CA SER A 315 -19.79 -9.01 21.24
C SER A 315 -19.12 -10.31 21.68
N GLU A 316 -19.17 -10.61 22.97
CA GLU A 316 -18.56 -11.81 23.55
C GLU A 316 -19.07 -13.07 22.81
N GLY A 317 -18.15 -13.92 22.37
CA GLY A 317 -18.47 -15.12 21.59
C GLY A 317 -18.80 -14.89 20.11
N ASP A 318 -18.69 -13.64 19.59
CA ASP A 318 -18.90 -13.34 18.17
C ASP A 318 -17.61 -13.58 17.34
N ASN A 319 -17.21 -14.82 17.23
CA ASN A 319 -16.04 -15.22 16.44
C ASN A 319 -16.23 -14.99 14.93
N GLN A 320 -17.48 -14.86 14.46
CA GLN A 320 -17.80 -14.56 13.07
C GLN A 320 -17.35 -13.14 12.63
N LEU A 321 -17.02 -12.23 13.56
CA LEU A 321 -16.38 -10.97 13.20
C LEU A 321 -15.03 -11.18 12.50
N ALA A 322 -14.25 -12.17 12.90
CA ALA A 322 -13.01 -12.51 12.20
C ALA A 322 -13.27 -13.05 10.78
N THR A 323 -14.30 -13.85 10.59
CA THR A 323 -14.76 -14.29 9.26
C THR A 323 -15.24 -13.10 8.42
N LEU A 324 -15.94 -12.15 9.03
CA LEU A 324 -16.42 -10.93 8.36
C LEU A 324 -15.23 -10.07 7.87
N ASP A 325 -14.23 -9.84 8.73
CA ASP A 325 -13.04 -9.06 8.39
C ASP A 325 -12.21 -9.72 7.29
N PHE A 326 -12.02 -11.03 7.36
CA PHE A 326 -11.38 -11.83 6.31
C PHE A 326 -12.09 -11.66 4.96
N ASN A 327 -13.42 -11.78 4.93
CA ASN A 327 -14.20 -11.61 3.71
C ASN A 327 -14.20 -10.16 3.22
N TYR A 328 -14.16 -9.20 4.13
CA TYR A 328 -14.06 -7.79 3.78
C TYR A 328 -12.69 -7.46 3.15
N GLY A 329 -11.60 -8.02 3.66
CA GLY A 329 -10.27 -7.92 3.05
C GLY A 329 -10.25 -8.50 1.63
N LYS A 330 -10.87 -9.67 1.40
CA LYS A 330 -11.04 -10.24 0.05
C LYS A 330 -11.83 -9.31 -0.87
N TYR A 331 -12.96 -8.80 -0.39
CA TYR A 331 -13.77 -7.84 -1.14
C TYR A 331 -12.95 -6.60 -1.55
N LEU A 332 -12.15 -6.05 -0.65
CA LEU A 332 -11.34 -4.86 -0.92
C LEU A 332 -10.28 -5.09 -1.99
N ILE A 333 -9.55 -6.19 -1.94
CA ILE A 333 -8.50 -6.48 -2.93
C ILE A 333 -9.10 -6.81 -4.31
N ILE A 334 -10.18 -7.60 -4.37
CA ILE A 334 -10.86 -7.95 -5.62
C ILE A 334 -11.48 -6.70 -6.27
N SER A 335 -12.07 -5.80 -5.46
CA SER A 335 -12.70 -4.58 -5.96
C SER A 335 -11.70 -3.49 -6.35
N GLY A 336 -10.49 -3.52 -5.79
CA GLY A 336 -9.51 -2.44 -5.95
C GLY A 336 -8.38 -2.74 -6.93
N SER A 337 -8.06 -4.01 -7.20
CA SER A 337 -6.91 -4.39 -8.03
C SER A 337 -7.21 -5.62 -8.86
N ARG A 338 -7.17 -5.47 -10.18
CA ARG A 338 -7.41 -6.55 -11.15
C ARG A 338 -6.48 -6.37 -12.34
N ALA A 339 -5.93 -7.48 -12.84
CA ALA A 339 -5.15 -7.53 -14.08
C ALA A 339 -5.94 -7.01 -15.28
N GLY A 340 -5.27 -6.54 -16.32
CA GLY A 340 -5.87 -6.35 -17.63
C GLY A 340 -6.31 -7.69 -18.24
N ARG A 341 -7.20 -7.64 -19.25
CA ARG A 341 -7.68 -8.84 -19.93
C ARG A 341 -7.99 -8.55 -21.39
N GLU A 342 -7.48 -9.39 -22.29
CA GLU A 342 -7.89 -9.38 -23.68
C GLU A 342 -9.27 -10.04 -23.85
N ALA A 343 -10.05 -9.52 -24.78
CA ALA A 343 -11.34 -10.11 -25.15
C ALA A 343 -11.15 -11.46 -25.82
N THR A 344 -11.81 -12.50 -25.33
CA THR A 344 -11.74 -13.86 -25.88
C THR A 344 -12.88 -14.15 -26.87
N GLY A 345 -13.85 -13.22 -26.99
CA GLY A 345 -15.03 -13.38 -27.86
C GLY A 345 -15.67 -12.06 -28.26
N SER A 346 -16.61 -12.13 -29.20
CA SER A 346 -17.32 -10.94 -29.74
C SER A 346 -18.21 -10.22 -28.72
N ASP A 347 -18.54 -10.86 -27.61
CA ASP A 347 -19.36 -10.34 -26.52
C ASP A 347 -18.53 -9.74 -25.36
N GLU A 348 -17.22 -9.71 -25.51
CA GLU A 348 -16.28 -9.16 -24.54
C GLU A 348 -15.60 -7.91 -25.08
N ILE A 349 -15.01 -7.17 -24.17
CA ILE A 349 -14.16 -6.01 -24.49
C ILE A 349 -12.79 -6.23 -23.86
N ASP A 350 -11.77 -5.69 -24.52
CA ASP A 350 -10.44 -5.60 -23.90
C ASP A 350 -10.52 -4.69 -22.69
N ILE A 351 -10.00 -5.17 -21.58
CA ILE A 351 -9.87 -4.43 -20.33
C ILE A 351 -8.39 -4.06 -20.21
N PRO A 352 -8.03 -2.78 -20.18
CA PRO A 352 -6.64 -2.36 -20.08
C PRO A 352 -6.04 -2.75 -18.73
N GLU A 353 -4.72 -2.85 -18.69
CA GLU A 353 -3.98 -2.99 -17.44
C GLU A 353 -4.38 -1.89 -16.46
N SER A 354 -4.54 -2.28 -15.20
CA SER A 354 -4.90 -1.35 -14.14
C SER A 354 -3.69 -0.94 -13.31
N GLN A 355 -3.76 0.22 -12.69
CA GLN A 355 -2.76 0.63 -11.72
C GLN A 355 -2.96 -0.14 -10.40
N PRO A 356 -1.88 -0.37 -9.62
CA PRO A 356 -1.95 -1.02 -8.32
C PRO A 356 -2.88 -0.29 -7.33
N LEU A 357 -3.17 -0.92 -6.20
CA LEU A 357 -3.75 -0.25 -5.04
C LEU A 357 -2.78 0.81 -4.52
N ASN A 358 -3.22 2.06 -4.49
CA ASN A 358 -2.48 3.14 -3.87
C ASN A 358 -2.67 3.13 -2.33
N LEU A 359 -2.14 4.12 -1.61
CA LEU A 359 -2.20 4.20 -0.15
C LEU A 359 -3.66 4.14 0.40
N THR A 360 -4.61 4.67 -0.33
CA THR A 360 -6.05 4.64 0.01
C THR A 360 -6.82 3.56 -0.76
N GLY A 361 -6.13 2.62 -1.39
CA GLY A 361 -6.73 1.67 -2.31
C GLY A 361 -7.22 2.41 -3.57
N LYS A 362 -8.55 2.44 -3.77
CA LYS A 362 -9.22 3.26 -4.79
C LYS A 362 -10.33 4.12 -4.16
N TRP A 363 -10.42 4.12 -2.84
CA TRP A 363 -11.49 4.77 -2.06
C TRP A 363 -11.05 6.14 -1.55
N ASN A 364 -11.01 7.12 -2.46
CA ASN A 364 -10.76 8.51 -2.13
C ASN A 364 -11.84 9.40 -2.80
N ALA A 365 -12.70 9.99 -1.98
CA ALA A 365 -13.76 10.88 -2.44
C ALA A 365 -13.34 12.37 -2.48
N ALA A 366 -12.10 12.71 -2.13
CA ALA A 366 -11.65 14.09 -2.03
C ALA A 366 -10.59 14.44 -3.06
N LEU A 367 -10.41 15.74 -3.35
CA LEU A 367 -9.26 16.24 -4.12
C LEU A 367 -7.92 16.06 -3.41
N SER A 368 -7.94 15.84 -2.09
CA SER A 368 -6.76 15.64 -1.26
C SER A 368 -6.83 14.28 -0.58
N ALA A 369 -6.10 13.31 -1.10
CA ALA A 369 -5.93 12.02 -0.47
C ALA A 369 -4.91 12.10 0.68
N SER A 370 -5.03 11.23 1.69
CA SER A 370 -4.00 11.07 2.73
C SER A 370 -2.66 10.75 2.07
N TRP A 371 -1.61 11.48 2.46
CA TRP A 371 -0.26 11.36 1.86
C TRP A 371 -0.28 11.33 0.32
N ASN A 372 -1.21 12.09 -0.29
CA ASN A 372 -1.40 12.20 -1.73
C ASN A 372 -1.85 10.89 -2.42
N GLY A 373 -2.16 9.82 -1.68
CA GLY A 373 -2.54 8.52 -2.26
C GLY A 373 -1.42 7.87 -3.07
N LYS A 374 -0.16 8.19 -2.79
CA LYS A 374 1.02 7.57 -3.45
C LYS A 374 1.11 6.08 -3.15
N TYR A 375 1.93 5.38 -3.91
CA TYR A 375 2.37 4.02 -3.57
C TYR A 375 3.52 4.12 -2.58
N THR A 376 3.20 4.04 -1.28
CA THR A 376 4.21 4.04 -0.22
C THR A 376 4.68 2.62 0.00
N ILE A 377 5.95 2.35 -0.31
CA ILE A 377 6.53 1.02 -0.36
C ILE A 377 7.49 0.72 0.79
N ASN A 378 7.32 1.40 1.90
CA ASN A 378 8.01 1.03 3.14
C ASN A 378 7.11 0.23 4.08
N ILE A 379 5.86 -0.08 3.69
CA ILE A 379 4.91 -1.00 4.30
C ILE A 379 3.52 -1.03 3.59
N ASN A 380 2.97 0.14 3.19
CA ASN A 380 1.54 0.25 2.85
C ASN A 380 1.18 -0.55 1.61
N THR A 381 1.92 -0.37 0.51
CA THR A 381 1.68 -1.10 -0.75
C THR A 381 1.89 -2.59 -0.54
N GLU A 382 2.96 -2.98 0.11
CA GLU A 382 3.27 -4.38 0.40
C GLU A 382 2.15 -5.04 1.20
N MET A 383 1.68 -4.38 2.28
CA MET A 383 0.60 -4.92 3.11
C MET A 383 -0.72 -5.05 2.35
N ASN A 384 -1.02 -4.14 1.40
CA ASN A 384 -2.20 -4.26 0.55
C ASN A 384 -2.23 -5.56 -0.24
N TYR A 385 -1.05 -6.15 -0.53
CA TYR A 385 -0.92 -7.35 -1.37
C TYR A 385 -0.50 -8.60 -0.61
N TRP A 386 -0.13 -8.53 0.68
CA TRP A 386 0.28 -9.73 1.44
C TRP A 386 -0.73 -10.87 1.40
N ALA A 387 -2.00 -10.56 1.29
CA ALA A 387 -3.07 -11.55 1.25
C ALA A 387 -3.30 -12.15 -0.15
N ALA A 388 -2.78 -11.56 -1.23
CA ALA A 388 -3.11 -11.95 -2.60
C ALA A 388 -2.77 -13.42 -2.87
N GLN A 389 -1.53 -13.82 -2.66
CA GLN A 389 -1.08 -15.19 -2.93
C GLN A 389 -1.72 -16.23 -1.99
N PRO A 390 -1.76 -16.03 -0.66
CA PRO A 390 -2.46 -16.96 0.24
C PRO A 390 -3.94 -17.16 -0.09
N LEU A 391 -4.59 -16.19 -0.71
CA LEU A 391 -6.00 -16.27 -1.11
C LEU A 391 -6.21 -16.79 -2.54
N GLY A 392 -5.14 -17.07 -3.29
CA GLY A 392 -5.22 -17.44 -4.71
C GLY A 392 -5.71 -16.30 -5.61
N LEU A 393 -5.47 -15.06 -5.21
CA LEU A 393 -5.87 -13.83 -5.91
C LEU A 393 -4.70 -13.21 -6.70
N ASP A 394 -3.96 -14.05 -7.40
CA ASP A 394 -2.84 -13.68 -8.27
C ASP A 394 -3.22 -12.58 -9.29
N VAL A 395 -4.41 -12.68 -9.89
CA VAL A 395 -4.95 -11.66 -10.82
C VAL A 395 -5.13 -10.28 -10.16
N CYS A 396 -5.20 -10.23 -8.82
CA CYS A 396 -5.27 -8.98 -8.08
C CYS A 396 -3.88 -8.40 -7.76
N GLU A 397 -2.83 -9.22 -7.73
CA GLU A 397 -1.46 -8.77 -7.53
C GLU A 397 -0.78 -8.35 -8.83
N GLN A 398 -1.22 -8.89 -9.95
CA GLN A 398 -0.65 -8.62 -11.28
C GLN A 398 -0.46 -7.11 -11.56
N PRO A 399 -1.39 -6.20 -11.24
CA PRO A 399 -1.15 -4.76 -11.45
C PRO A 399 0.06 -4.18 -10.70
N LEU A 400 0.48 -4.79 -9.59
CA LEU A 400 1.73 -4.43 -8.92
C LEU A 400 2.94 -4.92 -9.70
N ILE A 401 2.89 -6.18 -10.15
CA ILE A 401 3.95 -6.83 -10.92
C ILE A 401 4.18 -6.10 -12.25
N ASP A 402 3.11 -5.70 -12.95
CA ASP A 402 3.17 -4.97 -14.22
C ASP A 402 3.93 -3.64 -14.13
N THR A 403 4.12 -3.10 -12.92
CA THR A 403 4.91 -1.87 -12.73
C THR A 403 6.42 -2.09 -12.69
N PHE A 404 6.91 -3.33 -12.61
CA PHE A 404 8.32 -3.60 -12.30
C PHE A 404 9.26 -3.22 -13.45
N ASP A 405 8.88 -3.38 -14.70
CA ASP A 405 9.68 -2.92 -15.82
C ASP A 405 9.83 -1.40 -15.83
N ASP A 406 8.71 -0.69 -15.68
CA ASP A 406 8.68 0.77 -15.58
C ASP A 406 9.57 1.29 -14.43
N LEU A 407 9.45 0.65 -13.25
CA LEU A 407 10.21 1.02 -12.05
C LEU A 407 11.70 0.70 -12.21
N ALA A 408 12.04 -0.42 -12.82
CA ALA A 408 13.43 -0.78 -13.07
C ALA A 408 14.06 0.16 -14.12
N GLN A 409 13.32 0.54 -15.17
CA GLN A 409 13.76 1.52 -16.15
C GLN A 409 13.99 2.91 -15.50
N SER A 410 13.03 3.43 -14.78
CA SER A 410 13.16 4.71 -14.04
C SER A 410 14.24 4.61 -12.96
N GLY A 411 14.31 3.48 -12.26
CA GLY A 411 15.30 3.21 -11.21
C GLY A 411 16.72 3.08 -11.72
N SER A 412 16.92 2.67 -12.97
CA SER A 412 18.24 2.63 -13.59
C SER A 412 18.80 4.05 -13.81
N ILE A 413 17.93 4.99 -14.16
CA ILE A 413 18.29 6.41 -14.26
C ILE A 413 18.68 6.95 -12.86
N THR A 414 17.91 6.59 -11.83
CA THR A 414 18.21 6.95 -10.44
C THR A 414 19.54 6.35 -9.98
N ALA A 415 19.80 5.07 -10.28
CA ALA A 415 21.07 4.42 -9.96
C ALA A 415 22.27 5.10 -10.63
N ALA A 416 22.15 5.42 -11.90
CA ALA A 416 23.22 6.09 -12.66
C ALA A 416 23.43 7.52 -12.17
N TYR A 417 22.37 8.31 -12.06
CA TYR A 417 22.46 9.75 -11.81
C TYR A 417 22.80 10.08 -10.36
N GLN A 418 22.15 9.40 -9.39
CA GLN A 418 22.34 9.71 -7.97
C GLN A 418 23.46 8.89 -7.31
N TYR A 419 23.71 7.67 -7.78
CA TYR A 419 24.68 6.76 -7.17
C TYR A 419 25.92 6.52 -8.04
N GLY A 420 25.90 6.91 -9.32
CA GLY A 420 26.98 6.65 -10.26
C GLY A 420 27.13 5.18 -10.62
N ILE A 421 26.09 4.39 -10.39
CA ILE A 421 26.05 2.95 -10.72
C ILE A 421 25.33 2.80 -12.04
N THR A 422 26.08 2.46 -13.09
CA THR A 422 25.60 2.35 -14.47
C THR A 422 25.65 0.92 -14.96
N ASN A 423 25.05 0.68 -16.14
CA ASN A 423 25.23 -0.59 -16.82
C ASN A 423 26.68 -0.75 -17.36
N ASP A 424 27.13 -1.99 -17.53
CA ASP A 424 28.47 -2.30 -17.98
C ASP A 424 28.72 -2.00 -19.46
N ARG A 425 27.66 -1.68 -20.23
CA ARG A 425 27.72 -1.41 -21.67
C ARG A 425 28.15 0.02 -21.98
N GLY A 426 27.98 0.95 -21.01
CA GLY A 426 28.31 2.36 -21.17
C GLY A 426 27.37 3.10 -22.15
N ASP A 427 26.16 2.60 -22.37
CA ASP A 427 25.09 3.25 -23.12
C ASP A 427 23.99 3.77 -22.19
N ASP A 428 23.16 4.70 -22.70
CA ASP A 428 22.06 5.31 -21.91
C ASP A 428 20.72 4.58 -22.10
N GLN A 429 20.71 3.44 -22.81
CA GLN A 429 19.49 2.67 -23.04
C GLN A 429 19.32 1.61 -21.97
N TYR A 430 18.22 1.69 -21.21
CA TYR A 430 17.83 0.65 -20.28
C TYR A 430 17.59 -0.69 -20.98
N LYS A 431 18.01 -1.75 -20.31
CA LYS A 431 17.65 -3.13 -20.64
C LYS A 431 17.33 -3.89 -19.36
N PRO A 432 16.35 -4.80 -19.38
CA PRO A 432 16.09 -5.67 -18.24
C PRO A 432 17.37 -6.35 -17.75
N GLY A 433 17.63 -6.23 -16.46
CA GLY A 433 18.87 -6.69 -15.81
C GLY A 433 19.95 -5.63 -15.65
N ASP A 434 19.71 -4.38 -16.04
CA ASP A 434 20.57 -3.24 -15.68
C ASP A 434 20.42 -2.88 -14.22
N PRO A 435 21.46 -2.34 -13.56
CA PRO A 435 21.37 -1.90 -12.17
C PRO A 435 20.27 -0.86 -11.98
N TRP A 436 19.44 -1.01 -10.95
CA TRP A 436 18.40 -0.05 -10.63
C TRP A 436 18.14 0.03 -9.12
N VAL A 437 17.57 1.15 -8.69
CA VAL A 437 17.22 1.43 -7.30
C VAL A 437 15.98 2.30 -7.23
N MET A 438 15.18 2.10 -6.21
CA MET A 438 14.08 2.99 -5.87
C MET A 438 13.93 3.14 -4.36
N HIS A 439 13.28 4.23 -3.98
CA HIS A 439 13.13 4.63 -2.58
C HIS A 439 11.71 4.43 -2.07
N HIS A 440 11.36 5.05 -0.94
CA HIS A 440 10.18 4.72 -0.13
C HIS A 440 8.80 4.96 -0.78
N ASN A 441 8.73 5.67 -1.91
CA ASN A 441 7.48 6.00 -2.60
C ASN A 441 7.66 6.05 -4.12
N TYR A 442 6.57 5.75 -4.84
CA TYR A 442 6.42 6.10 -6.24
C TYR A 442 4.99 6.58 -6.53
N ASP A 443 4.72 7.02 -7.74
CA ASP A 443 3.42 7.47 -8.21
C ASP A 443 3.09 6.93 -9.61
N LEU A 444 2.03 7.45 -10.21
CA LEU A 444 1.63 7.10 -11.58
C LEU A 444 2.78 7.30 -12.61
N TRP A 445 3.71 8.22 -12.34
CA TRP A 445 4.83 8.59 -13.22
C TRP A 445 6.11 7.83 -12.90
N ARG A 446 6.04 6.81 -12.04
CA ARG A 446 7.17 5.92 -11.69
C ARG A 446 8.40 6.66 -11.15
N GLY A 447 8.19 7.71 -10.35
CA GLY A 447 9.31 8.38 -9.68
C GLY A 447 10.00 7.45 -8.69
N THR A 448 11.31 7.22 -8.84
CA THR A 448 12.10 6.28 -8.03
C THR A 448 13.08 6.95 -7.09
N GLN A 449 13.29 8.26 -7.24
CA GLN A 449 14.20 9.07 -6.42
C GLN A 449 13.69 9.19 -4.97
N PRO A 450 14.58 9.42 -3.98
CA PRO A 450 14.15 9.76 -2.63
C PRO A 450 13.42 11.10 -2.62
N ILE A 451 12.29 11.19 -1.92
CA ILE A 451 11.43 12.37 -1.86
C ILE A 451 11.02 12.68 -0.41
N ASP A 452 10.25 13.75 -0.24
CA ASP A 452 9.74 14.29 1.01
C ASP A 452 10.86 14.89 1.89
N ASN A 453 11.62 14.08 2.60
CA ASN A 453 12.77 14.49 3.40
C ASN A 453 13.79 13.34 3.51
N ALA A 454 15.00 13.66 3.99
CA ALA A 454 16.08 12.68 4.09
C ALA A 454 15.72 11.49 4.99
N THR A 455 15.06 11.76 6.12
CA THR A 455 14.80 10.74 7.16
C THR A 455 13.71 9.74 6.81
N ALA A 456 12.82 10.09 5.88
CA ALA A 456 11.80 9.20 5.34
C ALA A 456 12.16 8.68 3.95
N GLY A 457 12.73 9.56 3.11
CA GLY A 457 12.95 9.32 1.68
C GLY A 457 14.16 8.49 1.36
N LEU A 458 15.26 8.65 2.10
CA LEU A 458 16.54 8.01 1.76
C LEU A 458 16.57 6.54 2.21
N TRP A 459 15.73 5.72 1.62
CA TRP A 459 15.64 4.29 1.88
C TRP A 459 15.73 3.49 0.58
N PRO A 460 16.92 3.01 0.19
CA PRO A 460 17.17 2.46 -1.14
C PRO A 460 16.66 1.03 -1.35
N THR A 461 16.16 0.37 -0.33
CA THR A 461 15.70 -1.03 -0.41
C THR A 461 14.22 -1.19 -0.74
N GLY A 462 13.51 -0.11 -1.10
CA GLY A 462 12.09 -0.16 -1.44
C GLY A 462 11.79 -1.11 -2.61
N GLY A 463 12.57 -1.02 -3.70
CA GLY A 463 12.42 -1.92 -4.85
C GLY A 463 12.69 -3.38 -4.51
N VAL A 464 13.58 -3.64 -3.57
CA VAL A 464 13.86 -5.02 -3.10
C VAL A 464 12.66 -5.63 -2.41
N TRP A 465 11.95 -4.86 -1.59
CA TRP A 465 10.74 -5.34 -0.93
C TRP A 465 9.61 -5.63 -1.93
N LEU A 466 9.47 -4.80 -2.96
CA LEU A 466 8.53 -5.10 -4.04
C LEU A 466 8.88 -6.39 -4.78
N LEU A 467 10.16 -6.65 -5.04
CA LEU A 467 10.60 -7.89 -5.69
C LEU A 467 10.29 -9.14 -4.86
N ASP A 468 10.18 -9.03 -3.53
CA ASP A 468 9.72 -10.14 -2.69
C ASP A 468 8.30 -10.60 -3.07
N HIS A 469 7.41 -9.69 -3.50
CA HIS A 469 6.08 -10.05 -4.02
C HIS A 469 6.17 -10.95 -5.26
N ALA A 470 7.07 -10.61 -6.21
CA ALA A 470 7.29 -11.47 -7.37
C ALA A 470 7.84 -12.85 -6.98
N TRP A 471 8.72 -12.90 -5.98
CA TRP A 471 9.24 -14.16 -5.47
C TRP A 471 8.17 -14.98 -4.76
N GLN A 472 7.29 -14.35 -3.97
CA GLN A 472 6.15 -15.02 -3.33
C GLN A 472 5.15 -15.53 -4.38
N TYR A 473 4.85 -14.75 -5.42
CA TYR A 473 4.04 -15.23 -6.54
C TYR A 473 4.60 -16.54 -7.10
N TYR A 474 5.91 -16.58 -7.43
CA TYR A 474 6.54 -17.82 -7.90
C TYR A 474 6.46 -18.93 -6.84
N ASN A 475 6.66 -18.62 -5.57
CA ASN A 475 6.63 -19.63 -4.51
C ASN A 475 5.26 -20.32 -4.37
N PHE A 476 4.18 -19.61 -4.58
CA PHE A 476 2.83 -20.15 -4.55
C PHE A 476 2.48 -20.89 -5.85
N ASN A 477 2.80 -20.34 -6.99
CA ASN A 477 2.33 -20.83 -8.30
C ASN A 477 3.34 -21.79 -8.99
N LYS A 478 4.63 -21.70 -8.66
CA LYS A 478 5.73 -22.46 -9.29
C LYS A 478 5.83 -22.26 -10.81
N ASP A 479 5.34 -21.12 -11.29
CA ASP A 479 5.40 -20.74 -12.69
C ASP A 479 6.81 -20.28 -13.08
N THR A 480 7.51 -21.09 -13.84
CA THR A 480 8.88 -20.81 -14.29
C THR A 480 8.93 -19.84 -15.46
N GLU A 481 7.86 -19.70 -16.25
CA GLU A 481 7.78 -18.71 -17.33
C GLU A 481 7.66 -17.31 -16.70
N TYR A 482 6.76 -17.17 -15.75
CA TYR A 482 6.66 -15.95 -14.94
C TYR A 482 7.98 -15.61 -14.22
N LEU A 483 8.63 -16.61 -13.58
CA LEU A 483 9.92 -16.37 -12.93
C LEU A 483 10.97 -15.86 -13.91
N ALA A 484 11.00 -16.39 -15.14
CA ALA A 484 11.92 -15.95 -16.18
C ALA A 484 11.66 -14.49 -16.62
N GLU A 485 10.41 -14.04 -16.58
CA GLU A 485 10.01 -12.68 -16.89
C GLU A 485 10.48 -11.68 -15.83
N VAL A 486 10.27 -11.98 -14.52
CA VAL A 486 10.62 -11.07 -13.43
C VAL A 486 12.08 -11.16 -12.98
N TYR A 487 12.77 -12.24 -13.31
CA TYR A 487 14.16 -12.49 -12.92
C TYR A 487 15.14 -11.37 -13.32
N PRO A 488 15.06 -10.74 -14.50
CA PRO A 488 15.95 -9.63 -14.85
C PRO A 488 15.87 -8.46 -13.88
N TYR A 489 14.72 -8.17 -13.31
CA TYR A 489 14.56 -7.09 -12.32
C TYR A 489 15.27 -7.43 -11.00
N MET A 490 15.22 -8.69 -10.57
CA MET A 490 15.98 -9.18 -9.40
C MET A 490 17.50 -9.07 -9.65
N VAL A 491 17.96 -9.47 -10.83
CA VAL A 491 19.37 -9.36 -11.27
C VAL A 491 19.83 -7.91 -11.26
N GLY A 492 19.02 -7.00 -11.82
CA GLY A 492 19.36 -5.56 -11.87
C GLY A 492 19.47 -4.95 -10.47
N ALA A 493 18.53 -5.22 -9.57
CA ALA A 493 18.62 -4.79 -8.18
C ALA A 493 19.88 -5.36 -7.48
N ALA A 494 20.17 -6.65 -7.67
CA ALA A 494 21.37 -7.25 -7.09
C ALA A 494 22.67 -6.64 -7.62
N LYS A 495 22.75 -6.31 -8.91
CA LYS A 495 23.90 -5.58 -9.49
C LYS A 495 24.08 -4.20 -8.86
N PHE A 496 22.99 -3.52 -8.52
CA PHE A 496 23.07 -2.26 -7.79
C PHE A 496 23.66 -2.49 -6.38
N PHE A 497 23.09 -3.39 -5.59
CA PHE A 497 23.52 -3.59 -4.21
C PHE A 497 24.92 -4.19 -4.10
N THR A 498 25.37 -5.04 -5.03
CA THR A 498 26.77 -5.53 -5.03
C THR A 498 27.81 -4.42 -5.20
N GLN A 499 27.42 -3.25 -5.69
CA GLN A 499 28.26 -2.07 -5.88
C GLN A 499 28.02 -0.99 -4.81
N PHE A 500 26.80 -0.94 -4.24
CA PHE A 500 26.39 0.09 -3.29
C PHE A 500 26.81 -0.21 -1.85
N LEU A 501 26.87 -1.48 -1.45
CA LEU A 501 27.26 -1.85 -0.09
C LEU A 501 28.69 -1.43 0.23
N VAL A 502 28.90 -0.91 1.44
CA VAL A 502 30.20 -0.47 1.93
C VAL A 502 30.56 -1.18 3.24
N VAL A 503 31.87 -1.40 3.48
CA VAL A 503 32.35 -1.91 4.75
C VAL A 503 32.19 -0.82 5.81
N ASP A 504 31.39 -1.07 6.83
CA ASP A 504 31.32 -0.21 8.00
C ASP A 504 32.64 -0.30 8.81
N PRO A 505 33.40 0.79 8.93
CA PRO A 505 34.71 0.76 9.59
C PRO A 505 34.64 0.43 11.09
N LYS A 506 33.48 0.61 11.72
CA LYS A 506 33.29 0.30 13.15
C LYS A 506 32.98 -1.16 13.39
N THR A 507 32.09 -1.72 12.61
CA THR A 507 31.64 -3.12 12.78
C THR A 507 32.36 -4.09 11.87
N GLY A 508 32.92 -3.62 10.76
CA GLY A 508 33.58 -4.40 9.73
C GLY A 508 32.63 -5.16 8.79
N TYR A 509 31.31 -5.02 8.96
CA TYR A 509 30.33 -5.64 8.08
C TYR A 509 30.03 -4.77 6.84
N LEU A 510 29.55 -5.41 5.78
CA LEU A 510 28.93 -4.71 4.65
C LEU A 510 27.53 -4.21 5.06
N VAL A 511 27.27 -2.95 4.78
CA VAL A 511 26.01 -2.27 5.10
C VAL A 511 25.59 -1.32 4.00
N THR A 512 24.32 -0.98 3.94
CA THR A 512 23.83 0.18 3.17
C THR A 512 24.24 1.48 3.86
N ALA A 513 24.71 2.46 3.09
CA ALA A 513 25.08 3.78 3.61
C ALA A 513 25.06 4.84 2.51
N ALA A 514 24.26 5.90 2.67
CA ALA A 514 23.35 6.22 3.74
C ALA A 514 21.98 5.59 3.52
N SER A 515 21.24 5.34 4.62
CA SER A 515 19.89 4.84 4.58
C SER A 515 19.13 5.25 5.84
N CYS A 516 17.84 4.98 5.90
CA CYS A 516 17.02 5.14 7.11
C CYS A 516 16.30 3.82 7.41
N SER A 517 16.04 3.56 8.68
CA SER A 517 15.09 2.50 9.03
C SER A 517 13.67 3.08 8.99
N PRO A 518 12.76 2.57 8.18
CA PRO A 518 11.39 3.09 8.14
C PRO A 518 10.67 2.94 9.49
N GLU A 519 10.16 3.98 10.09
CA GLU A 519 10.45 5.42 9.93
C GLU A 519 11.03 5.91 11.24
N GLN A 520 12.24 5.48 11.61
CA GLN A 520 12.84 5.67 12.92
C GLN A 520 14.29 6.18 12.81
N GLY A 521 14.73 6.94 13.77
CA GLY A 521 16.14 7.27 14.06
C GLY A 521 16.89 8.10 13.03
N GLY A 522 16.26 8.57 11.95
CA GLY A 522 16.91 9.37 10.92
C GLY A 522 17.87 8.59 10.01
N VAL A 523 18.70 9.31 9.27
CA VAL A 523 19.64 8.71 8.32
C VAL A 523 20.85 8.12 9.03
N GLN A 524 21.04 6.82 8.88
CA GLN A 524 22.10 6.05 9.53
C GLN A 524 22.61 4.93 8.61
N PRO A 525 23.80 4.36 8.88
CA PRO A 525 24.28 3.20 8.16
C PRO A 525 23.68 1.91 8.73
N GLY A 526 23.40 0.97 7.86
CA GLY A 526 23.06 -0.40 8.20
C GLY A 526 21.78 -0.57 9.01
N PRO A 527 20.62 -0.06 8.56
CA PRO A 527 19.35 -0.51 9.10
C PRO A 527 19.25 -2.04 9.03
N ALA A 528 18.73 -2.67 10.06
CA ALA A 528 18.57 -4.13 10.07
C ALA A 528 17.66 -4.61 8.92
N MET A 529 16.60 -3.87 8.64
CA MET A 529 15.70 -4.16 7.54
C MET A 529 16.43 -4.21 6.19
N ASP A 530 17.33 -3.26 5.94
CA ASP A 530 18.10 -3.24 4.69
C ASP A 530 18.96 -4.50 4.54
N THR A 531 19.66 -4.89 5.60
CA THR A 531 20.51 -6.09 5.55
C THR A 531 19.69 -7.37 5.36
N GLN A 532 18.50 -7.43 5.96
CA GLN A 532 17.55 -8.53 5.78
C GLN A 532 17.03 -8.57 4.34
N LEU A 533 16.61 -7.43 3.78
CA LEU A 533 16.13 -7.33 2.40
C LEU A 533 17.21 -7.65 1.37
N VAL A 534 18.43 -7.15 1.55
CA VAL A 534 19.52 -7.43 0.59
C VAL A 534 19.93 -8.91 0.64
N ARG A 535 19.97 -9.54 1.82
CA ARG A 535 20.19 -10.99 1.91
C ARG A 535 19.10 -11.78 1.19
N ASN A 536 17.81 -11.39 1.39
CA ASN A 536 16.69 -12.00 0.71
C ASN A 536 16.81 -11.87 -0.82
N LEU A 537 17.15 -10.67 -1.32
CA LEU A 537 17.37 -10.43 -2.75
C LEU A 537 18.46 -11.36 -3.31
N TYR A 538 19.57 -11.49 -2.61
CA TYR A 538 20.67 -12.33 -3.06
C TYR A 538 20.29 -13.82 -3.08
N ASP A 539 19.56 -14.28 -2.07
CA ASP A 539 19.02 -15.64 -2.03
C ASP A 539 18.01 -15.89 -3.16
N MET A 540 17.13 -14.93 -3.43
CA MET A 540 16.20 -14.99 -4.58
C MET A 540 16.95 -15.14 -5.91
N VAL A 541 17.97 -14.29 -6.15
CA VAL A 541 18.76 -14.34 -7.39
C VAL A 541 19.50 -15.66 -7.54
N GLN A 542 20.11 -16.18 -6.48
CA GLN A 542 20.79 -17.48 -6.50
C GLN A 542 19.81 -18.61 -6.85
N LYS A 543 18.70 -18.72 -6.13
CA LYS A 543 17.68 -19.75 -6.35
C LYS A 543 17.04 -19.65 -7.71
N ALA A 544 16.67 -18.45 -8.14
CA ALA A 544 16.08 -18.22 -9.46
C ALA A 544 17.07 -18.57 -10.59
N SER A 545 18.37 -18.23 -10.44
CA SER A 545 19.41 -18.62 -11.39
C SER A 545 19.51 -20.15 -11.57
N GLU A 546 19.43 -20.89 -10.47
CA GLU A 546 19.46 -22.36 -10.50
C GLU A 546 18.21 -22.93 -11.17
N ILE A 547 17.02 -22.46 -10.77
CA ILE A 547 15.74 -22.92 -11.31
C ILE A 547 15.66 -22.68 -12.82
N LEU A 548 16.10 -21.51 -13.27
CA LEU A 548 16.06 -21.11 -14.68
C LEU A 548 17.26 -21.59 -15.50
N GLY A 549 18.24 -22.27 -14.88
CA GLY A 549 19.47 -22.71 -15.56
C GLY A 549 20.36 -21.55 -16.02
N LYS A 550 20.28 -20.38 -15.41
CA LYS A 550 21.02 -19.15 -15.76
C LYS A 550 22.29 -18.91 -14.95
N THR A 551 22.75 -19.90 -14.18
CA THR A 551 23.92 -19.79 -13.30
C THR A 551 25.20 -19.40 -14.06
N SER A 552 25.42 -19.96 -15.25
CA SER A 552 26.58 -19.65 -16.08
C SER A 552 26.50 -18.24 -16.69
N GLU A 553 25.32 -17.80 -17.06
CA GLU A 553 25.07 -16.45 -17.63
C GLU A 553 25.39 -15.36 -16.61
N ASN A 554 25.06 -15.59 -15.32
CA ASN A 554 25.24 -14.64 -14.24
C ASN A 554 26.43 -14.99 -13.30
N ALA A 555 27.39 -15.76 -13.76
CA ALA A 555 28.48 -16.30 -12.91
C ALA A 555 29.26 -15.21 -12.17
N GLU A 556 29.53 -14.05 -12.80
CA GLU A 556 30.24 -12.94 -12.16
C GLU A 556 29.41 -12.31 -11.04
N LEU A 557 28.12 -12.04 -11.29
CA LEU A 557 27.22 -11.51 -10.26
C LEU A 557 27.08 -12.50 -9.10
N LEU A 558 26.88 -13.78 -9.39
CA LEU A 558 26.74 -14.82 -8.35
C LEU A 558 28.00 -14.97 -7.52
N ALA A 559 29.19 -14.80 -8.13
CA ALA A 559 30.45 -14.79 -7.41
C ALA A 559 30.54 -13.59 -6.42
N LYS A 560 30.14 -12.39 -6.86
CA LYS A 560 30.08 -11.19 -5.99
C LYS A 560 29.06 -11.39 -4.86
N ILE A 561 27.88 -11.92 -5.17
CA ILE A 561 26.87 -12.26 -4.16
C ILE A 561 27.45 -13.22 -3.11
N ASN A 562 28.09 -14.31 -3.54
CA ASN A 562 28.71 -15.28 -2.63
C ASN A 562 29.86 -14.66 -1.80
N GLU A 563 30.60 -13.71 -2.39
CA GLU A 563 31.61 -12.96 -1.66
C GLU A 563 31.01 -12.10 -0.55
N GLN A 564 29.82 -11.54 -0.75
CA GLN A 564 29.18 -10.63 0.17
C GLN A 564 28.22 -11.30 1.18
N MET A 565 27.69 -12.47 0.85
CA MET A 565 26.78 -13.21 1.72
C MET A 565 27.51 -13.86 2.91
N PRO A 566 26.96 -13.75 4.13
CA PRO A 566 27.47 -14.49 5.29
C PRO A 566 27.12 -15.99 5.17
N SER A 567 27.90 -16.85 5.82
CA SER A 567 27.66 -18.30 5.85
C SER A 567 26.40 -18.70 6.62
N SER A 568 25.91 -17.85 7.50
CA SER A 568 24.63 -18.00 8.22
C SER A 568 24.15 -16.65 8.75
N TYR A 569 22.89 -16.61 9.17
CA TYR A 569 22.27 -15.39 9.72
C TYR A 569 22.89 -14.88 11.04
N LEU A 570 23.70 -15.68 11.73
CA LEU A 570 24.45 -15.30 12.93
C LEU A 570 25.97 -15.27 12.72
N ALA A 571 26.44 -15.51 11.51
CA ALA A 571 27.89 -15.58 11.29
C ALA A 571 28.53 -14.20 11.49
N ASP A 572 29.46 -14.09 12.44
CA ASP A 572 30.28 -12.89 12.63
C ASP A 572 31.45 -12.90 11.63
N GLU A 573 31.11 -12.60 10.38
CA GLU A 573 32.07 -12.61 9.26
C GLU A 573 32.28 -11.19 8.75
N LYS A 574 33.42 -10.60 9.06
CA LYS A 574 33.78 -9.25 8.60
C LYS A 574 33.97 -9.24 7.08
N GLY A 575 33.55 -8.15 6.45
CA GLY A 575 33.51 -8.02 4.98
C GLY A 575 32.27 -8.65 4.33
N LYS A 576 31.37 -9.24 5.11
CA LYS A 576 30.09 -9.79 4.66
C LYS A 576 28.93 -8.89 5.07
N ILE A 577 27.75 -9.06 4.45
CA ILE A 577 26.54 -8.37 4.88
C ILE A 577 26.28 -8.68 6.36
N ALA A 578 25.94 -7.65 7.11
CA ALA A 578 25.71 -7.81 8.54
C ALA A 578 24.66 -8.88 8.84
N PRO A 579 24.90 -9.76 9.81
CA PRO A 579 23.89 -10.72 10.27
C PRO A 579 22.78 -10.01 11.06
N ASN A 580 21.77 -10.77 11.46
CA ASN A 580 20.82 -10.29 12.46
C ASN A 580 21.55 -10.18 13.82
N ILE A 581 21.74 -8.95 14.27
CA ILE A 581 22.47 -8.69 15.51
C ILE A 581 21.50 -8.73 16.69
N ILE A 582 21.82 -9.57 17.65
CA ILE A 582 21.10 -9.67 18.92
C ILE A 582 21.83 -8.76 19.93
N ASP A 583 21.09 -7.89 20.61
CA ASP A 583 21.63 -7.02 21.64
C ASP A 583 21.83 -7.74 22.99
N ASP A 584 22.35 -7.03 23.97
CA ASP A 584 22.60 -7.58 25.31
C ASP A 584 21.31 -7.97 26.05
N ALA A 585 20.16 -7.48 25.60
CA ALA A 585 18.85 -7.84 26.13
C ALA A 585 18.24 -9.08 25.41
N GLY A 586 18.92 -9.62 24.42
CA GLY A 586 18.44 -10.75 23.62
C GLY A 586 17.52 -10.36 22.47
N LEU A 587 17.43 -9.07 22.10
CA LEU A 587 16.52 -8.56 21.12
C LEU A 587 17.23 -8.23 19.80
N ILE A 588 16.49 -8.28 18.68
CA ILE A 588 16.99 -7.91 17.34
C ILE A 588 17.17 -6.39 17.28
N ARG A 589 18.37 -5.95 16.96
CA ARG A 589 18.70 -4.52 16.80
C ARG A 589 17.99 -3.90 15.60
N GLU A 590 17.73 -2.60 15.69
CA GLU A 590 17.21 -1.80 14.57
C GLU A 590 18.33 -1.40 13.60
N TRP A 591 19.53 -1.17 14.10
CA TRP A 591 20.74 -0.85 13.33
C TRP A 591 21.90 -1.76 13.70
N VAL A 592 22.72 -2.05 12.70
CA VAL A 592 23.91 -2.91 12.84
C VAL A 592 24.86 -2.40 13.94
N ARG A 593 25.04 -1.09 14.02
CA ARG A 593 25.97 -0.51 14.99
C ARG A 593 25.54 -0.62 16.44
N GLY A 594 24.31 -0.42 16.73
CA GLY A 594 23.73 -0.57 18.07
C GLY A 594 24.54 0.09 19.16
N ASP A 595 24.70 1.39 19.12
CA ASP A 595 25.61 2.10 20.02
C ASP A 595 24.98 2.56 21.34
N VAL A 596 23.77 2.15 21.62
CA VAL A 596 23.03 2.61 22.80
C VAL A 596 22.55 1.43 23.62
N SER A 597 22.93 1.44 24.91
CA SER A 597 22.37 0.51 25.90
C SER A 597 20.92 0.90 26.18
N PHE A 598 20.01 -0.03 25.98
CA PHE A 598 18.60 0.12 26.30
C PHE A 598 18.36 -0.31 27.75
N ASP A 599 17.82 0.57 28.58
CA ASP A 599 17.38 0.21 29.93
C ASP A 599 15.94 -0.29 29.90
N ILE A 600 15.79 -1.60 29.80
CA ILE A 600 14.49 -2.28 29.79
C ILE A 600 13.71 -2.03 31.10
N SER A 601 14.42 -1.77 32.20
CA SER A 601 13.77 -1.62 33.52
C SER A 601 12.99 -0.33 33.64
N SER A 602 13.33 0.70 32.85
CA SER A 602 12.67 2.01 32.88
C SER A 602 11.50 2.15 31.91
N GLY A 603 11.38 1.28 30.93
CA GLY A 603 10.37 1.42 29.86
C GLY A 603 10.52 2.66 29.00
N ASN A 604 11.57 3.46 29.22
CA ASN A 604 11.80 4.72 28.53
C ASN A 604 13.07 4.67 27.72
N ALA A 605 12.98 5.00 26.44
CA ALA A 605 14.14 5.32 25.64
C ALA A 605 14.82 6.58 26.22
N THR A 606 16.06 6.44 26.69
CA THR A 606 16.76 7.49 27.43
C THR A 606 17.37 8.57 26.53
N TRP A 607 17.38 8.37 25.21
CA TRP A 607 18.09 9.25 24.29
C TRP A 607 17.12 10.00 23.38
N GLN A 608 17.01 11.30 23.60
CA GLN A 608 16.44 12.21 22.62
C GLN A 608 17.57 12.90 21.87
N VAL A 609 17.46 12.91 20.55
CA VAL A 609 18.35 13.70 19.72
C VAL A 609 18.20 15.16 20.12
N ILE A 610 19.30 15.78 20.49
CA ILE A 610 19.35 17.22 20.78
C ILE A 610 19.58 17.94 19.47
N ASN A 611 18.75 18.93 19.12
CA ASN A 611 18.97 19.79 17.99
C ASN A 611 20.26 20.58 18.23
N PRO A 612 21.30 20.41 17.41
CA PRO A 612 22.60 21.04 17.64
C PRO A 612 22.58 22.57 17.51
N PHE A 613 21.55 23.13 16.89
CA PHE A 613 21.39 24.57 16.69
C PHE A 613 20.59 25.25 17.79
N THR A 614 19.59 24.55 18.37
CA THR A 614 18.72 25.11 19.42
C THR A 614 19.01 24.52 20.79
N ASN A 615 19.79 23.48 20.88
CA ASN A 615 20.04 22.68 22.09
C ASN A 615 18.76 22.12 22.76
N GLU A 616 17.69 21.99 21.96
CA GLU A 616 16.41 21.47 22.41
C GLU A 616 16.31 19.97 22.12
N LYS A 617 15.61 19.27 22.99
CA LYS A 617 15.23 17.87 22.73
C LYS A 617 14.25 17.81 21.56
N THR A 618 14.60 17.09 20.50
CA THR A 618 13.79 17.06 19.27
C THR A 618 12.55 16.15 19.38
N GLY A 619 12.42 15.36 20.44
CA GLY A 619 11.43 14.29 20.51
C GLY A 619 11.75 13.09 19.62
N VAL A 620 12.81 13.16 18.82
CA VAL A 620 13.31 12.04 18.01
C VAL A 620 14.25 11.23 18.89
N TYR A 621 13.97 9.95 19.02
CA TYR A 621 14.82 9.02 19.74
C TYR A 621 15.80 8.40 18.76
N ASP A 622 17.07 8.62 19.03
CA ASP A 622 18.15 8.04 18.23
C ASP A 622 18.52 6.72 18.85
N HIS A 623 17.98 5.67 18.36
CA HIS A 623 18.55 4.34 18.50
C HIS A 623 17.54 3.26 18.22
N THR A 624 17.96 2.11 18.41
CA THR A 624 17.26 0.87 18.68
C THR A 624 15.91 1.07 19.40
N ALA A 625 15.27 2.17 19.10
CA ALA A 625 13.92 2.53 19.54
C ALA A 625 12.92 1.43 19.24
N SER A 626 13.33 0.49 18.40
CA SER A 626 12.67 -0.78 18.21
C SER A 626 12.19 -1.41 19.50
N ASN A 627 12.96 -1.24 20.55
CA ASN A 627 12.72 -1.95 21.79
C ASN A 627 11.71 -1.26 22.71
N ASN A 628 11.29 -0.02 22.43
CA ASN A 628 10.29 0.65 23.25
C ASN A 628 8.84 0.31 22.88
N GLY A 629 8.62 -0.57 21.90
CA GLY A 629 7.30 -1.09 21.54
C GLY A 629 6.33 -0.10 20.90
N SER A 630 6.59 1.20 21.00
CA SER A 630 5.60 2.23 20.66
C SER A 630 5.54 2.60 19.18
N HIS A 631 6.62 2.40 18.42
CA HIS A 631 6.65 2.78 17.02
C HIS A 631 5.79 1.85 16.14
N ARG A 632 5.04 2.43 15.21
CA ARG A 632 4.13 1.67 14.33
C ARG A 632 4.84 0.71 13.39
N HIS A 633 6.04 1.06 12.86
CA HIS A 633 6.86 0.18 12.04
C HIS A 633 7.59 -0.87 12.89
N CYS A 634 7.71 -2.07 12.32
CA CYS A 634 8.46 -3.20 12.89
C CYS A 634 9.62 -3.59 11.96
N SER A 635 10.35 -2.61 11.44
CA SER A 635 11.30 -2.75 10.34
C SER A 635 12.38 -3.79 10.61
N ASN A 636 12.94 -3.83 11.82
CA ASN A 636 13.96 -4.82 12.22
C ASN A 636 13.40 -6.26 12.33
N LEU A 637 12.09 -6.44 12.24
CA LEU A 637 11.44 -7.75 12.31
C LEU A 637 10.93 -8.22 10.94
N TRP A 638 11.34 -7.57 9.85
CA TRP A 638 10.92 -7.92 8.49
C TRP A 638 11.19 -9.41 8.17
N GLU A 639 12.31 -9.96 8.57
CA GLU A 639 12.67 -11.35 8.30
C GLU A 639 11.78 -12.37 9.01
N MET A 640 11.17 -11.99 10.16
CA MET A 640 10.14 -12.78 10.82
C MET A 640 8.83 -12.78 10.05
N TYR A 641 8.41 -11.61 9.56
CA TYR A 641 7.26 -11.45 8.68
C TYR A 641 7.34 -10.09 7.94
N PRO A 642 7.17 -10.05 6.61
CA PRO A 642 6.76 -11.12 5.69
C PRO A 642 7.88 -12.10 5.28
N GLY A 643 9.14 -11.85 5.64
CA GLY A 643 10.25 -12.75 5.32
C GLY A 643 9.95 -14.22 5.64
N THR A 644 10.61 -15.14 4.94
CA THR A 644 10.32 -16.58 5.01
C THR A 644 11.54 -17.44 5.41
N HIS A 645 12.65 -16.80 5.77
CA HIS A 645 13.89 -17.51 6.09
C HIS A 645 13.93 -18.13 7.50
N LEU A 646 13.10 -17.64 8.41
CA LEU A 646 13.04 -18.12 9.79
C LEU A 646 11.93 -19.13 9.99
N SER A 647 12.26 -20.24 10.66
CA SER A 647 11.29 -21.28 10.99
C SER A 647 11.34 -21.62 12.48
N ALA A 648 10.17 -21.64 13.11
CA ALA A 648 10.01 -22.15 14.47
C ALA A 648 10.36 -23.64 14.62
N TYR A 649 10.42 -24.35 13.51
CA TYR A 649 10.64 -25.80 13.45
C TYR A 649 12.04 -26.17 12.97
N SER A 650 12.95 -25.20 12.89
CA SER A 650 14.33 -25.47 12.53
C SER A 650 15.01 -26.33 13.60
N GLU A 651 15.77 -27.34 13.18
CA GLU A 651 16.61 -28.16 14.05
C GLU A 651 18.00 -27.53 14.27
N ASN A 652 18.32 -26.44 13.59
CA ASN A 652 19.59 -25.72 13.72
C ASN A 652 19.56 -24.82 14.95
N GLU A 653 20.47 -25.06 15.91
CA GLU A 653 20.54 -24.29 17.16
C GLU A 653 20.75 -22.78 16.95
N ASN A 654 21.51 -22.38 15.92
CA ASN A 654 21.74 -20.98 15.61
C ASN A 654 20.45 -20.32 15.07
N GLU A 655 19.71 -21.01 14.22
CA GLU A 655 18.42 -20.53 13.72
C GLU A 655 17.39 -20.45 14.84
N GLN A 656 17.33 -21.44 15.73
CA GLN A 656 16.47 -21.39 16.92
C GLN A 656 16.81 -20.18 17.81
N LYS A 657 18.09 -19.87 17.99
CA LYS A 657 18.53 -18.70 18.76
C LYS A 657 18.08 -17.40 18.13
N ILE A 658 18.19 -17.26 16.79
CA ILE A 658 17.71 -16.09 16.06
C ILE A 658 16.18 -16.01 16.18
N PHE A 659 15.49 -17.13 15.91
CA PHE A 659 14.05 -17.19 16.01
C PHE A 659 13.56 -16.74 17.39
N LYS A 660 14.22 -17.21 18.46
CA LYS A 660 13.92 -16.78 19.82
C LYS A 660 14.11 -15.27 20.02
N ALA A 661 15.18 -14.69 19.50
CA ALA A 661 15.42 -13.26 19.58
C ALA A 661 14.33 -12.45 18.84
N PHE A 662 13.84 -12.93 17.69
CA PHE A 662 12.70 -12.35 17.00
C PHE A 662 11.40 -12.48 17.79
N GLN A 663 11.14 -13.63 18.43
CA GLN A 663 10.00 -13.82 19.33
C GLN A 663 10.03 -12.81 20.49
N ASP A 664 11.19 -12.66 21.15
CA ASP A 664 11.36 -11.75 22.27
C ASP A 664 11.21 -10.28 21.83
N SER A 665 11.74 -9.94 20.67
CA SER A 665 11.56 -8.60 20.06
C SER A 665 10.11 -8.32 19.71
N THR A 666 9.38 -9.31 19.19
CA THR A 666 7.95 -9.20 18.92
C THR A 666 7.15 -8.93 20.20
N THR A 667 7.48 -9.65 21.27
CA THR A 667 6.90 -9.44 22.60
C THR A 667 7.23 -8.05 23.15
N ALA A 668 8.49 -7.62 23.06
CA ALA A 668 8.96 -6.33 23.54
C ALA A 668 8.28 -5.15 22.80
N ARG A 669 7.90 -5.33 21.53
CA ARG A 669 7.16 -4.33 20.76
C ARG A 669 5.71 -4.18 21.19
N GLY A 670 5.16 -5.12 21.92
CA GLY A 670 3.79 -5.06 22.43
C GLY A 670 2.74 -4.86 21.35
N ALA A 671 1.60 -4.30 21.76
CA ALA A 671 0.44 -4.13 20.88
C ALA A 671 0.52 -2.92 19.92
N GLY A 672 1.47 -2.01 20.13
CA GLY A 672 1.70 -0.86 19.24
C GLY A 672 0.81 0.35 19.51
N SER A 673 0.96 1.40 18.69
CA SER A 673 0.38 2.73 18.91
C SER A 673 -0.78 3.05 17.95
N GLY A 674 -1.81 2.21 17.88
CA GLY A 674 -3.10 2.65 17.36
C GLY A 674 -3.28 2.83 15.84
N GLN A 675 -2.26 2.69 14.97
CA GLN A 675 -2.47 2.63 13.52
C GLN A 675 -2.90 1.22 13.11
N GLY A 676 -4.02 1.09 12.38
CA GLY A 676 -4.58 -0.20 11.99
C GLY A 676 -3.56 -1.13 11.30
N TRP A 677 -2.79 -0.62 10.33
CA TRP A 677 -1.77 -1.42 9.66
C TRP A 677 -0.62 -1.85 10.60
N GLY A 678 -0.24 -1.01 11.57
CA GLY A 678 0.78 -1.35 12.56
C GLY A 678 0.32 -2.46 13.51
N VAL A 679 -0.96 -2.53 13.85
CA VAL A 679 -1.57 -3.65 14.59
C VAL A 679 -1.62 -4.89 13.72
N ALA A 680 -2.03 -4.77 12.45
CA ALA A 680 -2.08 -5.90 11.51
C ALA A 680 -0.71 -6.56 11.30
N TRP A 681 0.36 -5.77 11.17
CA TRP A 681 1.72 -6.31 11.10
C TRP A 681 2.09 -7.10 12.36
N ARG A 682 1.74 -6.58 13.54
CA ARG A 682 2.00 -7.29 14.81
C ARG A 682 1.17 -8.56 14.97
N ILE A 683 -0.06 -8.60 14.48
CA ILE A 683 -0.88 -9.82 14.43
C ILE A 683 -0.11 -10.90 13.65
N SER A 684 0.39 -10.56 12.47
CA SER A 684 1.15 -11.48 11.62
C SER A 684 2.48 -11.91 12.26
N LEU A 685 3.21 -10.97 12.88
CA LEU A 685 4.44 -11.28 13.63
C LEU A 685 4.17 -12.25 14.79
N ASN A 686 3.13 -12.01 15.59
CA ASN A 686 2.78 -12.89 16.71
C ASN A 686 2.30 -14.27 16.22
N ALA A 687 1.55 -14.32 15.13
CA ALA A 687 1.14 -15.60 14.52
C ALA A 687 2.36 -16.41 14.06
N ARG A 688 3.33 -15.76 13.39
CA ARG A 688 4.59 -16.39 12.96
C ARG A 688 5.46 -16.80 14.16
N ALA A 689 5.41 -16.04 15.25
CA ALA A 689 6.09 -16.34 16.52
C ALA A 689 5.41 -17.45 17.33
N LEU A 690 4.32 -18.04 16.84
CA LEU A 690 3.49 -19.04 17.51
C LEU A 690 2.77 -18.50 18.76
N TYR A 691 2.53 -17.21 18.84
CA TYR A 691 1.78 -16.54 19.91
C TYR A 691 0.31 -16.33 19.50
N GLY A 692 -0.41 -17.45 19.23
CA GLY A 692 -1.77 -17.42 18.73
C GLY A 692 -2.75 -16.64 19.60
N ASP A 693 -2.70 -16.81 20.92
CA ASP A 693 -3.55 -16.08 21.87
C ASP A 693 -3.32 -14.56 21.81
N THR A 694 -2.04 -14.13 21.62
CA THR A 694 -1.72 -12.73 21.47
C THR A 694 -2.23 -12.18 20.15
N SER A 695 -2.08 -12.93 19.05
CA SER A 695 -2.64 -12.57 17.74
C SER A 695 -4.16 -12.41 17.81
N SER A 696 -4.86 -13.34 18.44
CA SER A 696 -6.32 -13.28 18.62
C SER A 696 -6.74 -12.03 19.38
N LYS A 697 -6.10 -11.74 20.52
CA LYS A 697 -6.38 -10.52 21.31
C LYS A 697 -6.12 -9.24 20.51
N MET A 698 -5.07 -9.20 19.70
CA MET A 698 -4.79 -8.04 18.84
C MET A 698 -5.82 -7.90 17.71
N LEU A 699 -6.33 -9.00 17.17
CA LEU A 699 -7.41 -8.97 16.19
C LEU A 699 -8.70 -8.41 16.81
N GLU A 700 -9.05 -8.87 18.01
CA GLU A 700 -10.16 -8.30 18.78
C GLU A 700 -10.01 -6.80 18.96
N GLN A 701 -8.81 -6.35 19.32
CA GLN A 701 -8.49 -4.93 19.45
C GLN A 701 -8.68 -4.17 18.14
N LEU A 702 -8.35 -4.74 17.00
CA LEU A 702 -8.53 -4.11 15.69
C LEU A 702 -10.00 -3.73 15.44
N PHE A 703 -10.95 -4.54 15.92
CA PHE A 703 -12.38 -4.25 15.83
C PHE A 703 -12.87 -3.20 16.84
N THR A 704 -12.14 -2.97 17.92
CA THR A 704 -12.58 -2.10 19.02
C THR A 704 -11.99 -0.69 19.01
N THR A 705 -10.85 -0.47 18.33
CA THR A 705 -10.09 0.79 18.39
C THR A 705 -10.37 1.76 17.26
N ARG A 706 -11.38 1.55 16.44
CA ARG A 706 -11.74 2.45 15.31
C ARG A 706 -13.03 3.21 15.52
#